data_9f9d041b12a97200cd05027aacb8a951
#
_entry.id   9f9d041b12a97200cd05027aacb8a951
#
_cell.length_a   1.000
_cell.length_b   1.000
_cell.length_c   1.000
_cell.angle_alpha   90.00
_cell.angle_beta   90.00
_cell.angle_gamma   90.00
#
_symmetry.space_group_name_H-M   'P 1'
#
loop_
_entity.id
_entity.type
_entity.pdbx_description
1 polymer ?
#
loop_
_entity_poly.entity_id
_entity_poly.type
_entity_poly.pdbx_seq_one_letter_code
_entity_poly.pdbx_strand_id
1 'polypeptide(L)'
;MGKLFKFLKPYAAAVAAIICILVVQAYCDLSLPTYTSDIVNVGIQQGGIDEALPDTISKKDLNHLLLLVPSDRQKIVKNAYTESVEKYDYNGTVMELKASVKEDKKKVDRLSEILGKPMLMAAGFDSGSEMTQKIEEQMRTQMSGIPNVDKMDIYDMLEFMGAEGRNALIGQMDQQMDSMQDSIIAQAAAGYIKDAYTHIGIDTDQIETTYILHTGAKMLALAFLGMAASILVGLLASRVGAGVGRRLRENVFRKVVGFSNAEFDKFSTASLITRSTNDIQQIQLLLVMILRMVLYAPIMAIGGIWKVFHTNVDMSWIIGLAVAVIIVIVGFLFLVVMPKFKLIQNQVDKLNLVSREILTGLSVIRAFGTQKYEEERFDDANKALTKTNLFVNRAMTFMMPLMMFVMNSIAVLIVWVGGHSINDGAMQVGDMMAFIQYTMQIIMAFLMICMISVMLPRAAVSAGRVDEVLTSETMIHDPKNPSHIPEEGKGKIVFDHVSFRYPGAEEDVLHDISFTAEPGKTTAFIGSTGCGKSTLVNLIPRFYDVTDGKITIDGKDIRNVSQHELREKLGYVPQKAVLFSGDIASNILYGNPDGSEAEMTEAATIAQATEFIEQKKKKYKSTISQGGSNVSGGQKQRLSIARAIAKHPDIYIFDDSFSALDYKTDATLRAKLKEKISESTVMIVAQRISTILHADQIIVLDDGQIVGKGTHKELLKNCEAYYQIASSQLSEKELEEDLKEVESYAKR
;
A
#
# COMPACT_ATOMS: atom_id res chain seq x y z
N MET A 1 -11.43 -2.88 -6.14
CA MET A 1 -11.17 -1.44 -6.16
C MET A 1 -12.05 -0.67 -5.17
N GLY A 2 -13.40 -0.72 -5.24
CA GLY A 2 -14.28 0.02 -4.32
C GLY A 2 -14.01 -0.22 -2.83
N LYS A 3 -13.60 -1.44 -2.44
CA LYS A 3 -13.24 -1.78 -1.06
C LYS A 3 -12.02 -1.01 -0.54
N LEU A 4 -11.01 -0.76 -1.38
CA LEU A 4 -9.81 0.01 -1.00
C LEU A 4 -10.14 1.49 -0.76
N PHE A 5 -11.01 2.10 -1.57
CA PHE A 5 -11.44 3.48 -1.40
C PHE A 5 -12.24 3.71 -0.10
N LYS A 6 -12.97 2.69 0.39
CA LYS A 6 -13.66 2.75 1.68
C LYS A 6 -12.70 3.07 2.83
N PHE A 7 -11.47 2.55 2.78
CA PHE A 7 -10.46 2.79 3.83
C PHE A 7 -9.81 4.18 3.75
N LEU A 8 -9.91 4.88 2.60
CA LEU A 8 -9.41 6.24 2.42
C LEU A 8 -10.40 7.32 2.89
N LYS A 9 -11.69 7.00 3.00
CA LYS A 9 -12.73 7.97 3.37
C LYS A 9 -12.37 8.85 4.59
N PRO A 10 -11.79 8.30 5.69
CA PRO A 10 -11.41 9.11 6.86
C PRO A 10 -10.23 10.07 6.61
N TYR A 11 -9.51 9.92 5.49
CA TYR A 11 -8.34 10.70 5.11
C TYR A 11 -8.59 11.58 3.89
N ALA A 12 -9.86 11.84 3.54
CA ALA A 12 -10.24 12.56 2.33
C ALA A 12 -9.57 13.94 2.22
N ALA A 13 -9.47 14.69 3.32
CA ALA A 13 -8.79 15.99 3.34
C ALA A 13 -7.29 15.87 3.01
N ALA A 14 -6.60 14.85 3.54
CA ALA A 14 -5.20 14.59 3.23
C ALA A 14 -5.01 14.17 1.77
N VAL A 15 -5.93 13.35 1.23
CA VAL A 15 -5.91 12.96 -0.19
C VAL A 15 -6.13 14.18 -1.09
N ALA A 16 -7.06 15.08 -0.77
CA ALA A 16 -7.27 16.31 -1.50
C ALA A 16 -6.02 17.21 -1.47
N ALA A 17 -5.38 17.36 -0.30
CA ALA A 17 -4.12 18.10 -0.17
C ALA A 17 -3.01 17.48 -1.04
N ILE A 18 -2.88 16.14 -1.06
CA ILE A 18 -1.93 15.45 -1.93
C ILE A 18 -2.17 15.79 -3.40
N ILE A 19 -3.42 15.75 -3.86
CA ILE A 19 -3.77 16.08 -5.26
C ILE A 19 -3.37 17.52 -5.59
N CYS A 20 -3.68 18.48 -4.72
CA CYS A 20 -3.29 19.88 -4.92
C CYS A 20 -1.76 20.05 -5.02
N ILE A 21 -1.01 19.39 -4.14
CA ILE A 21 0.46 19.47 -4.14
C ILE A 21 1.03 18.77 -5.38
N LEU A 22 0.45 17.65 -5.83
CA LEU A 22 0.85 16.96 -7.05
C LEU A 22 0.64 17.83 -8.30
N VAL A 23 -0.42 18.66 -8.34
CA VAL A 23 -0.62 19.62 -9.43
C VAL A 23 0.49 20.68 -9.41
N VAL A 24 0.85 21.20 -8.24
CA VAL A 24 1.97 22.14 -8.09
C VAL A 24 3.29 21.48 -8.53
N GLN A 25 3.56 20.26 -8.08
CA GLN A 25 4.74 19.49 -8.48
C GLN A 25 4.79 19.31 -10.01
N ALA A 26 3.70 18.89 -10.62
CA ALA A 26 3.61 18.69 -12.06
C ALA A 26 3.81 20.00 -12.84
N TYR A 27 3.27 21.11 -12.33
CA TYR A 27 3.53 22.44 -12.92
C TYR A 27 5.01 22.81 -12.87
N CYS A 28 5.68 22.58 -11.74
CA CYS A 28 7.13 22.82 -11.62
C CYS A 28 7.90 21.95 -12.63
N ASP A 29 7.63 20.64 -12.65
CA ASP A 29 8.35 19.68 -13.50
C ASP A 29 8.12 19.96 -15.00
N LEU A 30 6.91 20.38 -15.40
CA LEU A 30 6.55 20.74 -16.78
C LEU A 30 7.02 22.15 -17.19
N SER A 31 7.42 22.98 -16.25
CA SER A 31 7.94 24.31 -16.56
C SER A 31 9.46 24.30 -16.82
N LEU A 32 10.20 23.32 -16.28
CA LEU A 32 11.65 23.23 -16.46
C LEU A 32 12.08 23.15 -17.93
N PRO A 33 11.46 22.32 -18.80
CA PRO A 33 11.80 22.30 -20.22
C PRO A 33 11.59 23.64 -20.94
N THR A 34 10.55 24.41 -20.56
CA THR A 34 10.34 25.76 -21.10
C THR A 34 11.53 26.67 -20.79
N TYR A 35 11.96 26.73 -19.53
CA TYR A 35 13.12 27.56 -19.18
C TYR A 35 14.43 27.06 -19.81
N THR A 36 14.56 25.74 -20.06
CA THR A 36 15.70 25.21 -20.84
C THR A 36 15.66 25.75 -22.26
N SER A 37 14.48 25.77 -22.90
CA SER A 37 14.27 26.38 -24.21
C SER A 37 14.65 27.88 -24.19
N ASP A 38 14.17 28.62 -23.20
CA ASP A 38 14.46 30.06 -23.06
C ASP A 38 15.94 30.34 -22.92
N ILE A 39 16.67 29.52 -22.14
CA ILE A 39 18.16 29.68 -22.02
C ILE A 39 18.83 29.43 -23.37
N VAL A 40 18.41 28.46 -24.14
CA VAL A 40 19.01 28.14 -25.44
C VAL A 40 18.62 29.19 -26.50
N ASN A 41 17.31 29.45 -26.64
CA ASN A 41 16.82 30.34 -27.68
C ASN A 41 17.18 31.83 -27.38
N VAL A 42 16.73 32.31 -26.23
CA VAL A 42 16.93 33.72 -25.87
C VAL A 42 18.34 33.95 -25.26
N GLY A 43 18.75 33.10 -24.30
CA GLY A 43 20.05 33.28 -23.66
C GLY A 43 21.20 33.16 -24.65
N ILE A 44 21.35 31.99 -25.30
CA ILE A 44 22.53 31.70 -26.12
C ILE A 44 22.38 32.20 -27.55
N GLN A 45 21.25 31.87 -28.24
CA GLN A 45 21.11 32.25 -29.65
C GLN A 45 20.82 33.71 -29.89
N GLN A 46 20.04 34.34 -29.00
CA GLN A 46 19.67 35.75 -29.09
C GLN A 46 20.52 36.67 -28.21
N GLY A 47 21.56 36.13 -27.54
CA GLY A 47 22.47 36.92 -26.68
C GLY A 47 21.78 37.62 -25.49
N GLY A 48 20.73 36.98 -24.94
CA GLY A 48 19.95 37.50 -23.81
C GLY A 48 18.89 38.53 -24.15
N ILE A 49 18.65 38.77 -25.43
CA ILE A 49 17.63 39.73 -25.94
C ILE A 49 16.32 39.03 -26.15
N ASP A 50 15.36 39.23 -25.25
CA ASP A 50 14.07 38.52 -25.23
C ASP A 50 13.02 39.13 -26.17
N GLU A 51 13.09 40.45 -26.41
CA GLU A 51 12.11 41.21 -27.18
C GLU A 51 12.74 41.81 -28.44
N ALA A 52 12.02 41.75 -29.56
CA ALA A 52 12.42 42.38 -30.82
C ALA A 52 12.25 43.93 -30.74
N LEU A 53 12.78 44.53 -29.69
CA LEU A 53 12.69 45.95 -29.40
C LEU A 53 13.94 46.42 -28.72
N PRO A 54 14.84 47.24 -29.37
CA PRO A 54 16.04 47.72 -28.73
C PRO A 54 15.69 48.75 -27.67
N ASP A 55 16.20 48.53 -26.45
CA ASP A 55 16.11 49.50 -25.36
C ASP A 55 16.88 50.77 -25.68
N THR A 56 17.98 50.63 -26.42
CA THR A 56 18.89 51.70 -26.78
C THR A 56 19.38 51.45 -28.21
N ILE A 57 19.40 52.50 -29.04
CA ILE A 57 19.81 52.40 -30.45
C ILE A 57 20.43 53.68 -30.93
N SER A 58 21.37 53.61 -31.88
CA SER A 58 21.89 54.87 -32.49
C SER A 58 20.78 55.57 -33.27
N LYS A 59 20.82 56.90 -33.32
CA LYS A 59 19.87 57.71 -34.10
C LYS A 59 19.96 57.36 -35.59
N LYS A 60 21.13 56.97 -36.07
CA LYS A 60 21.36 56.53 -37.46
C LYS A 60 20.62 55.21 -37.71
N ASP A 61 20.82 54.17 -36.92
CA ASP A 61 20.21 52.86 -37.08
C ASP A 61 18.68 52.95 -36.89
N LEU A 62 18.20 53.79 -35.94
CA LEU A 62 16.77 54.05 -35.81
C LEU A 62 16.19 54.66 -37.03
N ASN A 63 16.89 55.60 -37.70
CA ASN A 63 16.42 56.20 -38.96
C ASN A 63 16.42 55.14 -40.07
N HIS A 64 17.42 54.29 -40.18
CA HIS A 64 17.43 53.17 -41.15
C HIS A 64 16.24 52.23 -40.94
N LEU A 65 15.93 51.85 -39.67
CA LEU A 65 14.74 51.07 -39.37
C LEU A 65 13.44 51.77 -39.76
N LEU A 66 13.36 53.10 -39.47
CA LEU A 66 12.16 53.87 -39.83
C LEU A 66 11.89 53.90 -41.35
N LEU A 67 12.96 53.80 -42.19
CA LEU A 67 12.79 53.67 -43.65
C LEU A 67 12.10 52.35 -44.04
N LEU A 68 12.24 51.29 -43.23
CA LEU A 68 11.70 49.97 -43.45
C LEU A 68 10.33 49.76 -42.77
N VAL A 69 9.91 50.70 -41.93
CA VAL A 69 8.59 50.67 -41.27
C VAL A 69 7.55 51.35 -42.19
N PRO A 70 6.36 50.78 -42.39
CA PRO A 70 5.28 51.40 -43.13
C PRO A 70 4.97 52.82 -42.64
N SER A 71 4.71 53.75 -43.57
CA SER A 71 4.61 55.17 -43.28
C SER A 71 3.54 55.54 -42.24
N ASP A 72 2.47 54.76 -42.13
CA ASP A 72 1.42 54.92 -41.13
C ASP A 72 1.84 54.58 -39.70
N ARG A 73 2.86 53.73 -39.55
CA ARG A 73 3.39 53.22 -38.22
C ARG A 73 4.66 53.97 -37.77
N GLN A 74 5.37 54.64 -38.63
CA GLN A 74 6.62 55.36 -38.30
C GLN A 74 6.46 56.33 -37.12
N LYS A 75 5.34 57.04 -37.02
CA LYS A 75 5.07 58.00 -35.94
C LYS A 75 4.98 57.29 -34.57
N ILE A 76 4.49 56.06 -34.54
CA ILE A 76 4.37 55.27 -33.31
C ILE A 76 5.78 54.93 -32.80
N VAL A 77 6.66 54.40 -33.66
CA VAL A 77 8.04 54.06 -33.33
C VAL A 77 8.82 55.28 -32.90
N LYS A 78 8.76 56.41 -33.70
CA LYS A 78 9.51 57.63 -33.39
C LYS A 78 9.11 58.26 -32.07
N ASN A 79 7.84 58.17 -31.68
CA ASN A 79 7.35 58.68 -30.40
C ASN A 79 7.71 57.80 -29.19
N ALA A 80 8.08 56.55 -29.42
CA ALA A 80 8.53 55.62 -28.35
C ALA A 80 9.93 55.91 -27.83
N TYR A 81 10.78 56.52 -28.62
CA TYR A 81 12.16 56.83 -28.28
C TYR A 81 12.38 58.30 -27.90
N THR A 82 13.44 58.56 -27.11
CA THR A 82 13.91 59.89 -26.75
C THR A 82 15.45 59.90 -26.79
N GLU A 83 16.06 61.07 -26.88
CA GLU A 83 17.54 61.17 -26.83
C GLU A 83 18.01 60.76 -25.45
N SER A 84 19.02 59.85 -25.41
CA SER A 84 19.59 59.37 -24.15
C SER A 84 20.47 60.45 -23.51
N VAL A 85 20.41 60.51 -22.18
CA VAL A 85 21.26 61.39 -21.35
C VAL A 85 22.55 60.67 -20.96
N GLU A 86 22.59 59.36 -21.07
CA GLU A 86 23.75 58.54 -20.77
C GLU A 86 24.85 58.69 -21.84
N LYS A 87 26.12 58.63 -21.42
CA LYS A 87 27.26 58.65 -22.34
C LYS A 87 27.62 57.21 -22.73
N TYR A 88 27.49 56.94 -24.01
CA TYR A 88 27.92 55.69 -24.64
C TYR A 88 29.28 55.91 -25.36
N ASP A 89 30.01 54.83 -25.60
CA ASP A 89 31.28 54.89 -26.35
C ASP A 89 30.98 54.95 -27.88
N TYR A 90 30.21 55.99 -28.25
CA TYR A 90 29.74 56.22 -29.61
C TYR A 90 29.75 57.68 -29.98
N ASN A 91 30.33 57.99 -31.15
CA ASN A 91 30.41 59.34 -31.70
C ASN A 91 29.12 59.77 -32.41
N GLY A 92 27.99 59.73 -31.72
CA GLY A 92 26.68 60.13 -32.34
C GLY A 92 25.60 60.22 -31.26
N THR A 93 24.42 60.61 -31.69
CA THR A 93 23.23 60.68 -30.81
C THR A 93 22.69 59.26 -30.60
N VAL A 94 22.51 58.86 -29.37
CA VAL A 94 21.89 57.57 -28.97
C VAL A 94 20.46 57.86 -28.52
N MET A 95 19.54 57.00 -28.97
CA MET A 95 18.12 57.07 -28.63
C MET A 95 17.78 55.95 -27.65
N GLU A 96 16.99 56.28 -26.62
CA GLU A 96 16.58 55.36 -25.58
C GLU A 96 15.05 55.17 -25.56
N LEU A 97 14.56 53.97 -25.36
CA LEU A 97 13.14 53.69 -25.23
C LEU A 97 12.59 54.34 -23.94
N LYS A 98 11.52 55.10 -24.06
CA LYS A 98 10.90 55.83 -22.95
C LYS A 98 10.45 54.87 -21.83
N ALA A 99 10.69 55.21 -20.57
CA ALA A 99 10.28 54.43 -19.41
C ALA A 99 8.78 54.07 -19.42
N SER A 100 7.95 55.03 -19.85
CA SER A 100 6.49 54.80 -20.00
C SER A 100 6.08 53.77 -21.05
N VAL A 101 7.03 53.36 -21.90
CA VAL A 101 6.86 52.28 -22.88
C VAL A 101 7.40 50.97 -22.31
N LYS A 102 8.60 51.00 -21.68
CA LYS A 102 9.21 49.84 -21.06
C LYS A 102 8.33 49.21 -19.97
N GLU A 103 7.58 50.00 -19.21
CA GLU A 103 6.69 49.52 -18.15
C GLU A 103 5.33 48.99 -18.67
N ASP A 104 4.97 49.30 -19.94
CA ASP A 104 3.68 48.88 -20.53
C ASP A 104 3.89 47.72 -21.52
N LYS A 105 3.74 46.49 -21.05
CA LYS A 105 3.92 45.28 -21.86
C LYS A 105 3.15 45.32 -23.18
N LYS A 106 1.93 45.89 -23.22
CA LYS A 106 1.15 45.97 -24.45
C LYS A 106 1.76 46.90 -25.50
N LYS A 107 2.43 47.98 -25.04
CA LYS A 107 3.13 48.86 -25.96
C LYS A 107 4.43 48.25 -26.47
N VAL A 108 5.14 47.50 -25.58
CA VAL A 108 6.31 46.74 -25.95
C VAL A 108 5.99 45.67 -26.97
N ASP A 109 4.98 44.81 -26.72
CA ASP A 109 4.53 43.76 -27.63
C ASP A 109 4.15 44.37 -29.02
N ARG A 110 3.40 45.47 -29.03
CA ARG A 110 3.02 46.15 -30.24
C ARG A 110 4.18 46.76 -31.05
N LEU A 111 5.19 47.32 -30.35
CA LEU A 111 6.37 47.84 -30.98
C LEU A 111 7.28 46.74 -31.51
N SER A 112 7.43 45.64 -30.77
CA SER A 112 8.17 44.46 -31.21
C SER A 112 7.57 43.85 -32.47
N GLU A 113 6.21 43.78 -32.55
CA GLU A 113 5.51 43.35 -33.76
C GLU A 113 5.79 44.29 -34.95
N ILE A 114 5.81 45.61 -34.72
CA ILE A 114 6.06 46.60 -35.78
C ILE A 114 7.52 46.59 -36.25
N LEU A 115 8.49 46.38 -35.34
CA LEU A 115 9.91 46.50 -35.65
C LEU A 115 10.57 45.14 -36.00
N GLY A 116 10.00 43.99 -35.66
CA GLY A 116 10.56 42.66 -35.89
C GLY A 116 10.95 42.42 -37.36
N LYS A 117 10.00 42.54 -38.28
CA LYS A 117 10.24 42.37 -39.73
C LYS A 117 11.22 43.44 -40.29
N PRO A 118 11.06 44.74 -40.00
CA PRO A 118 12.06 45.74 -40.37
C PRO A 118 13.49 45.46 -39.89
N MET A 119 13.67 44.90 -38.68
CA MET A 119 14.99 44.51 -38.19
C MET A 119 15.55 43.31 -38.94
N LEU A 120 14.73 42.32 -39.26
CA LEU A 120 15.11 41.19 -40.14
C LEU A 120 15.59 41.70 -41.51
N MET A 121 14.83 42.65 -42.10
CA MET A 121 15.22 43.26 -43.39
C MET A 121 16.55 44.01 -43.26
N ALA A 122 16.71 44.84 -42.21
CA ALA A 122 17.93 45.58 -41.93
C ALA A 122 19.14 44.65 -41.74
N ALA A 123 18.99 43.59 -40.94
CA ALA A 123 20.04 42.55 -40.76
C ALA A 123 20.42 41.89 -42.08
N GLY A 124 19.44 41.61 -42.94
CA GLY A 124 19.69 41.10 -44.28
C GLY A 124 20.46 42.09 -45.17
N PHE A 125 20.14 43.40 -45.10
CA PHE A 125 20.84 44.42 -45.83
C PHE A 125 22.26 44.65 -45.35
N ASP A 126 22.44 44.67 -44.07
CA ASP A 126 23.77 44.87 -43.45
C ASP A 126 24.71 43.63 -43.65
N SER A 127 24.15 42.42 -43.76
CA SER A 127 24.92 41.22 -44.06
C SER A 127 25.31 41.01 -45.51
N GLY A 128 24.76 41.82 -46.45
CA GLY A 128 25.03 41.71 -47.87
C GLY A 128 24.59 40.41 -48.51
N SER A 129 23.50 39.78 -48.02
CA SER A 129 22.95 38.51 -48.50
C SER A 129 22.69 38.50 -50.01
N GLU A 130 22.62 37.29 -50.62
CA GLU A 130 22.32 37.19 -52.07
C GLU A 130 21.00 37.90 -52.43
N MET A 131 20.04 37.86 -51.51
CA MET A 131 18.76 38.56 -51.68
C MET A 131 18.94 40.06 -51.66
N THR A 132 19.77 40.59 -50.77
CA THR A 132 20.10 41.99 -50.66
C THR A 132 20.77 42.48 -51.94
N GLN A 133 21.77 41.71 -52.45
CA GLN A 133 22.46 42.04 -53.73
C GLN A 133 21.49 42.08 -54.91
N LYS A 134 20.55 41.16 -54.99
CA LYS A 134 19.50 41.17 -56.06
C LYS A 134 18.58 42.41 -55.93
N ILE A 135 18.15 42.75 -54.71
CA ILE A 135 17.32 43.92 -54.42
C ILE A 135 18.10 45.19 -54.77
N GLU A 136 19.33 45.29 -54.33
CA GLU A 136 20.22 46.41 -54.64
C GLU A 136 20.41 46.59 -56.14
N GLU A 137 20.65 45.50 -56.89
CA GLU A 137 20.80 45.50 -58.36
C GLU A 137 19.50 45.90 -59.03
N GLN A 138 18.34 45.44 -58.56
CA GLN A 138 17.03 45.88 -59.09
C GLN A 138 16.80 47.37 -58.82
N MET A 139 17.13 47.85 -57.62
CA MET A 139 16.97 49.28 -57.28
C MET A 139 17.91 50.12 -58.12
N ARG A 140 19.18 49.75 -58.29
CA ARG A 140 20.15 50.43 -59.15
C ARG A 140 19.67 50.49 -60.63
N THR A 141 19.06 49.40 -61.12
CA THR A 141 18.52 49.33 -62.46
C THR A 141 17.29 50.27 -62.62
N GLN A 142 16.42 50.35 -61.62
CA GLN A 142 15.27 51.25 -61.65
C GLN A 142 15.66 52.73 -61.53
N MET A 143 16.82 53.00 -60.88
CA MET A 143 17.33 54.34 -60.60
C MET A 143 18.47 54.73 -61.59
N SER A 144 18.65 54.02 -62.70
CA SER A 144 19.73 54.21 -63.65
C SER A 144 19.86 55.61 -64.27
N GLY A 145 18.89 56.50 -64.04
CA GLY A 145 18.90 57.90 -64.50
C GLY A 145 19.44 58.91 -63.44
N ILE A 146 19.88 58.47 -62.26
CA ILE A 146 20.28 59.34 -61.15
C ILE A 146 21.80 59.39 -61.12
N PRO A 147 22.45 60.60 -61.05
CA PRO A 147 23.88 60.72 -60.94
C PRO A 147 24.40 60.07 -59.62
N ASN A 148 25.48 59.29 -59.69
CA ASN A 148 26.18 58.62 -58.57
C ASN A 148 25.39 57.45 -57.88
N VAL A 149 24.42 56.86 -58.48
CA VAL A 149 23.67 55.73 -57.95
C VAL A 149 24.57 54.53 -57.56
N ASP A 150 25.69 54.39 -58.27
CA ASP A 150 26.67 53.31 -57.99
C ASP A 150 27.43 53.49 -56.65
N LYS A 151 27.38 54.68 -56.02
CA LYS A 151 27.99 54.99 -54.74
C LYS A 151 27.05 55.11 -53.57
N MET A 152 25.75 54.97 -53.83
CA MET A 152 24.72 55.03 -52.80
C MET A 152 24.57 53.68 -52.13
N ASP A 153 24.46 53.71 -50.81
CA ASP A 153 24.11 52.48 -50.08
C ASP A 153 22.58 52.20 -50.21
N ILE A 154 22.16 51.04 -49.77
CA ILE A 154 20.77 50.60 -49.92
C ILE A 154 19.78 51.50 -49.13
N TYR A 155 20.20 52.07 -48.00
CA TYR A 155 19.38 52.99 -47.21
C TYR A 155 19.25 54.36 -47.86
N ASP A 156 20.32 54.87 -48.49
CA ASP A 156 20.31 56.10 -49.29
C ASP A 156 19.33 55.93 -50.48
N MET A 157 19.39 54.79 -51.15
CA MET A 157 18.46 54.49 -52.27
C MET A 157 17.00 54.42 -51.79
N LEU A 158 16.74 53.80 -50.62
CA LEU A 158 15.38 53.74 -50.01
C LEU A 158 14.88 55.14 -49.61
N GLU A 159 15.75 56.03 -49.11
CA GLU A 159 15.38 57.41 -48.80
C GLU A 159 14.98 58.19 -50.06
N PHE A 160 15.70 57.96 -51.12
CA PHE A 160 15.43 58.62 -52.39
C PHE A 160 14.18 58.17 -53.12
N MET A 161 13.76 56.90 -53.00
CA MET A 161 12.57 56.33 -53.61
C MET A 161 11.23 56.98 -53.20
N GLY A 162 11.23 57.72 -52.13
CA GLY A 162 10.00 58.31 -51.56
C GLY A 162 9.05 57.28 -50.90
N ALA A 163 7.99 57.77 -50.28
CA ALA A 163 7.14 56.94 -49.42
C ALA A 163 6.35 55.87 -50.19
N GLU A 164 5.88 56.13 -51.37
CA GLU A 164 5.09 55.15 -52.16
C GLU A 164 5.95 54.00 -52.68
N GLY A 165 7.12 54.29 -53.21
CA GLY A 165 8.05 53.24 -53.69
C GLY A 165 8.58 52.35 -52.55
N ARG A 166 8.88 52.93 -51.40
CA ARG A 166 9.28 52.20 -50.20
C ARG A 166 8.16 51.25 -49.72
N ASN A 167 6.93 51.76 -49.60
CA ASN A 167 5.81 50.95 -49.14
C ASN A 167 5.49 49.78 -50.10
N ALA A 168 5.70 49.97 -51.40
CA ALA A 168 5.54 48.88 -52.40
C ALA A 168 6.61 47.78 -52.22
N LEU A 169 7.89 48.18 -52.01
CA LEU A 169 9.00 47.25 -51.75
C LEU A 169 8.82 46.49 -50.44
N ILE A 170 8.51 47.25 -49.35
CA ILE A 170 8.24 46.66 -48.03
C ILE A 170 7.10 45.67 -48.12
N GLY A 171 6.00 45.98 -48.84
CA GLY A 171 4.86 45.07 -49.04
C GLY A 171 5.22 43.76 -49.75
N GLN A 172 6.13 43.80 -50.73
CA GLN A 172 6.65 42.58 -51.39
C GLN A 172 7.50 41.72 -50.44
N MET A 173 8.38 42.35 -49.67
CA MET A 173 9.21 41.67 -48.69
C MET A 173 8.36 41.09 -47.54
N ASP A 174 7.35 41.84 -47.05
CA ASP A 174 6.40 41.32 -46.05
C ASP A 174 5.67 40.05 -46.49
N GLN A 175 5.22 40.02 -47.77
CA GLN A 175 4.57 38.81 -48.32
C GLN A 175 5.49 37.59 -48.32
N GLN A 176 6.79 37.76 -48.55
CA GLN A 176 7.77 36.65 -48.51
C GLN A 176 8.03 36.20 -47.07
N MET A 177 7.94 37.12 -46.10
CA MET A 177 8.16 36.82 -44.68
C MET A 177 6.89 36.36 -43.97
N ASP A 178 5.69 36.48 -44.56
CA ASP A 178 4.42 36.03 -43.95
C ASP A 178 4.35 34.52 -43.71
N SER A 179 5.21 33.71 -44.37
CA SER A 179 5.36 32.27 -44.14
C SER A 179 6.31 31.94 -43.00
N MET A 180 7.07 32.93 -42.51
CA MET A 180 8.05 32.72 -41.39
C MET A 180 7.31 32.77 -40.06
N GLN A 181 7.76 31.95 -39.11
CA GLN A 181 7.25 32.02 -37.74
C GLN A 181 7.78 33.25 -36.99
N ASP A 182 6.94 33.82 -36.13
CA ASP A 182 7.30 34.98 -35.29
C ASP A 182 8.57 34.81 -34.49
N SER A 183 8.86 33.54 -34.06
CA SER A 183 10.07 33.20 -33.30
C SER A 183 11.38 33.42 -34.09
N ILE A 184 11.33 33.21 -35.40
CA ILE A 184 12.52 33.41 -36.26
C ILE A 184 12.70 34.89 -36.57
N ILE A 185 11.60 35.61 -36.81
CA ILE A 185 11.66 37.06 -36.93
C ILE A 185 12.20 37.67 -35.68
N ALA A 186 11.81 37.20 -34.47
CA ALA A 186 12.33 37.63 -33.20
C ALA A 186 13.85 37.30 -33.05
N GLN A 187 14.29 36.09 -33.46
CA GLN A 187 15.70 35.71 -33.42
C GLN A 187 16.59 36.60 -34.32
N ALA A 188 16.13 36.85 -35.53
CA ALA A 188 16.88 37.73 -36.44
C ALA A 188 16.88 39.18 -35.96
N ALA A 189 15.77 39.68 -35.42
CA ALA A 189 15.66 40.98 -34.79
C ALA A 189 16.63 41.12 -33.57
N ALA A 190 16.71 40.07 -32.75
CA ALA A 190 17.67 40.05 -31.62
C ALA A 190 19.13 40.08 -32.11
N GLY A 191 19.45 39.40 -33.21
CA GLY A 191 20.78 39.52 -33.86
C GLY A 191 21.09 40.95 -34.27
N TYR A 192 20.15 41.64 -34.96
CA TYR A 192 20.29 43.04 -35.32
C TYR A 192 20.46 43.94 -34.08
N ILE A 193 19.69 43.73 -33.02
CA ILE A 193 19.80 44.47 -31.78
C ILE A 193 21.18 44.26 -31.12
N LYS A 194 21.69 42.98 -31.11
CA LYS A 194 23.03 42.66 -30.57
C LYS A 194 24.13 43.44 -31.31
N ASP A 195 24.05 43.49 -32.65
CA ASP A 195 24.98 44.25 -33.47
C ASP A 195 24.86 45.78 -33.21
N ALA A 196 23.62 46.31 -33.12
CA ALA A 196 23.36 47.69 -32.80
C ALA A 196 23.91 48.08 -31.40
N TYR A 197 23.78 47.21 -30.39
CA TYR A 197 24.34 47.38 -29.05
C TYR A 197 25.87 47.39 -29.05
N THR A 198 26.49 46.47 -29.81
CA THR A 198 27.93 46.40 -29.98
C THR A 198 28.47 47.69 -30.64
N HIS A 199 27.76 48.23 -31.62
CA HIS A 199 28.10 49.47 -32.28
C HIS A 199 28.12 50.70 -31.33
N ILE A 200 27.26 50.72 -30.32
CA ILE A 200 27.18 51.83 -29.35
C ILE A 200 27.98 51.55 -28.07
N GLY A 201 28.76 50.43 -28.02
CA GLY A 201 29.66 50.10 -26.92
C GLY A 201 28.97 49.46 -25.73
N ILE A 202 27.78 48.89 -25.88
CA ILE A 202 27.12 48.12 -24.83
C ILE A 202 27.72 46.70 -24.78
N ASP A 203 28.04 46.23 -23.60
CA ASP A 203 28.55 44.86 -23.35
C ASP A 203 27.41 43.83 -23.50
N THR A 204 27.31 43.24 -24.68
CA THR A 204 26.32 42.22 -24.98
C THR A 204 26.58 40.90 -24.25
N ASP A 205 27.83 40.58 -23.89
CA ASP A 205 28.16 39.35 -23.14
C ASP A 205 27.66 39.45 -21.69
N GLN A 206 27.62 40.67 -21.14
CA GLN A 206 27.02 40.90 -19.84
C GLN A 206 25.50 40.72 -19.87
N ILE A 207 24.82 41.17 -20.93
CA ILE A 207 23.37 40.98 -21.12
C ILE A 207 23.05 39.49 -21.20
N GLU A 208 23.78 38.76 -22.04
CA GLU A 208 23.67 37.31 -22.22
C GLU A 208 23.86 36.57 -20.88
N THR A 209 24.96 36.84 -20.19
CA THR A 209 25.28 36.20 -18.91
C THR A 209 24.23 36.52 -17.84
N THR A 210 23.74 37.75 -17.78
CA THR A 210 22.72 38.17 -16.82
C THR A 210 21.39 37.45 -17.06
N TYR A 211 20.97 37.34 -18.32
CA TYR A 211 19.75 36.60 -18.69
C TYR A 211 19.84 35.13 -18.33
N ILE A 212 20.95 34.46 -18.69
CA ILE A 212 21.20 33.05 -18.38
C ILE A 212 21.19 32.80 -16.87
N LEU A 213 21.90 33.65 -16.08
CA LEU A 213 21.92 33.54 -14.63
C LEU A 213 20.52 33.74 -14.01
N HIS A 214 19.78 34.75 -14.48
CA HIS A 214 18.43 35.03 -13.98
C HIS A 214 17.45 33.89 -14.28
N THR A 215 17.45 33.38 -15.52
CA THR A 215 16.62 32.27 -15.93
C THR A 215 17.04 30.97 -15.24
N GLY A 216 18.35 30.75 -15.09
CA GLY A 216 18.90 29.62 -14.30
C GLY A 216 18.49 29.68 -12.83
N ALA A 217 18.49 30.86 -12.22
CA ALA A 217 18.01 31.03 -10.84
C ALA A 217 16.51 30.73 -10.70
N LYS A 218 15.67 31.13 -11.68
CA LYS A 218 14.25 30.75 -11.74
C LYS A 218 14.07 29.22 -11.86
N MET A 219 14.87 28.57 -12.72
CA MET A 219 14.85 27.10 -12.84
C MET A 219 15.20 26.42 -11.51
N LEU A 220 16.26 26.88 -10.82
CA LEU A 220 16.65 26.34 -9.53
C LEU A 220 15.56 26.54 -8.47
N ALA A 221 14.94 27.71 -8.43
CA ALA A 221 13.82 27.98 -7.52
C ALA A 221 12.62 27.06 -7.78
N LEU A 222 12.26 26.82 -9.04
CA LEU A 222 11.20 25.89 -9.41
C LEU A 222 11.57 24.43 -9.10
N ALA A 223 12.81 24.03 -9.38
CA ALA A 223 13.29 22.70 -9.03
C ALA A 223 13.25 22.48 -7.51
N PHE A 224 13.63 23.49 -6.72
CA PHE A 224 13.53 23.44 -5.27
C PHE A 224 12.08 23.33 -4.79
N LEU A 225 11.17 24.11 -5.39
CA LEU A 225 9.74 24.03 -5.09
C LEU A 225 9.16 22.65 -5.45
N GLY A 226 9.52 22.11 -6.62
CA GLY A 226 9.14 20.76 -7.04
C GLY A 226 9.66 19.68 -6.09
N MET A 227 10.92 19.80 -5.65
CA MET A 227 11.51 18.92 -4.63
C MET A 227 10.73 18.99 -3.30
N ALA A 228 10.44 20.18 -2.80
CA ALA A 228 9.68 20.38 -1.58
C ALA A 228 8.27 19.78 -1.69
N ALA A 229 7.59 20.00 -2.83
CA ALA A 229 6.28 19.41 -3.12
C ALA A 229 6.35 17.86 -3.13
N SER A 230 7.35 17.27 -3.77
CA SER A 230 7.55 15.82 -3.81
C SER A 230 7.80 15.22 -2.42
N ILE A 231 8.58 15.89 -1.58
CA ILE A 231 8.81 15.48 -0.18
C ILE A 231 7.50 15.54 0.62
N LEU A 232 6.73 16.61 0.50
CA LEU A 232 5.44 16.77 1.19
C LEU A 232 4.43 15.71 0.75
N VAL A 233 4.32 15.43 -0.54
CA VAL A 233 3.49 14.35 -1.07
C VAL A 233 3.91 13.01 -0.48
N GLY A 234 5.22 12.70 -0.49
CA GLY A 234 5.76 11.47 0.08
C GLY A 234 5.44 11.33 1.56
N LEU A 235 5.58 12.40 2.34
CA LEU A 235 5.28 12.45 3.77
C LEU A 235 3.78 12.24 4.05
N LEU A 236 2.92 12.96 3.36
CA LEU A 236 1.47 12.84 3.51
C LEU A 236 0.97 11.46 3.08
N ALA A 237 1.42 10.95 1.92
CA ALA A 237 1.04 9.63 1.42
C ALA A 237 1.47 8.52 2.39
N SER A 238 2.69 8.58 2.93
CA SER A 238 3.18 7.62 3.91
C SER A 238 2.38 7.70 5.23
N ARG A 239 2.04 8.91 5.68
CA ARG A 239 1.23 9.12 6.90
C ARG A 239 -0.18 8.56 6.73
N VAL A 240 -0.81 8.78 5.56
CA VAL A 240 -2.13 8.19 5.22
C VAL A 240 -2.03 6.67 5.17
N GLY A 241 -1.05 6.12 4.45
CA GLY A 241 -0.85 4.68 4.35
C GLY A 241 -0.63 4.01 5.71
N ALA A 242 0.24 4.57 6.55
CA ALA A 242 0.49 4.08 7.91
C ALA A 242 -0.76 4.17 8.81
N GLY A 243 -1.51 5.28 8.70
CA GLY A 243 -2.75 5.48 9.43
C GLY A 243 -3.84 4.48 9.05
N VAL A 244 -4.01 4.20 7.75
CA VAL A 244 -4.91 3.15 7.27
C VAL A 244 -4.47 1.78 7.77
N GLY A 245 -3.17 1.45 7.66
CA GLY A 245 -2.62 0.19 8.14
C GLY A 245 -2.84 -0.02 9.65
N ARG A 246 -2.66 1.04 10.47
CA ARG A 246 -2.95 1.00 11.90
C ARG A 246 -4.42 0.68 12.18
N ARG A 247 -5.35 1.41 11.54
CA ARG A 247 -6.80 1.19 11.74
C ARG A 247 -7.25 -0.19 11.29
N LEU A 248 -6.71 -0.67 10.17
CA LEU A 248 -7.02 -2.03 9.70
C LEU A 248 -6.57 -3.08 10.70
N ARG A 249 -5.33 -2.98 11.22
CA ARG A 249 -4.84 -3.91 12.25
C ARG A 249 -5.68 -3.87 13.51
N GLU A 250 -6.02 -2.68 13.99
CA GLU A 250 -6.89 -2.50 15.15
C GLU A 250 -8.26 -3.16 14.94
N ASN A 251 -8.92 -2.87 13.81
CA ASN A 251 -10.25 -3.40 13.52
C ASN A 251 -10.23 -4.92 13.31
N VAL A 252 -9.23 -5.45 12.59
CA VAL A 252 -9.07 -6.91 12.39
C VAL A 252 -8.81 -7.58 13.72
N PHE A 253 -7.91 -7.04 14.55
CA PHE A 253 -7.59 -7.63 15.85
C PHE A 253 -8.80 -7.61 16.79
N ARG A 254 -9.50 -6.48 16.89
CA ARG A 254 -10.75 -6.36 17.69
C ARG A 254 -11.81 -7.36 17.23
N LYS A 255 -11.93 -7.55 15.89
CA LYS A 255 -12.89 -8.50 15.34
C LYS A 255 -12.52 -9.95 15.65
N VAL A 256 -11.23 -10.28 15.49
CA VAL A 256 -10.70 -11.63 15.76
C VAL A 256 -10.81 -12.01 17.23
N VAL A 257 -10.53 -11.08 18.15
CA VAL A 257 -10.71 -11.33 19.60
C VAL A 257 -12.19 -11.57 19.96
N GLY A 258 -13.10 -10.99 19.19
CA GLY A 258 -14.55 -11.21 19.35
C GLY A 258 -15.11 -12.44 18.62
N PHE A 259 -14.29 -13.23 17.96
CA PHE A 259 -14.71 -14.46 17.27
C PHE A 259 -15.11 -15.56 18.28
N SER A 260 -16.10 -16.36 17.91
CA SER A 260 -16.34 -17.65 18.54
C SER A 260 -15.41 -18.73 17.94
N ASN A 261 -15.44 -19.93 18.50
CA ASN A 261 -14.64 -21.03 17.97
C ASN A 261 -15.01 -21.37 16.52
N ALA A 262 -16.27 -21.20 16.13
CA ALA A 262 -16.74 -21.46 14.77
C ALA A 262 -16.02 -20.60 13.72
N GLU A 263 -15.78 -19.31 13.99
CA GLU A 263 -15.02 -18.44 13.09
C GLU A 263 -13.52 -18.80 13.09
N PHE A 264 -12.96 -19.21 14.23
CA PHE A 264 -11.59 -19.71 14.28
C PHE A 264 -11.37 -20.98 13.47
N ASP A 265 -12.34 -21.87 13.46
CA ASP A 265 -12.31 -23.11 12.66
C ASP A 265 -12.36 -22.76 11.16
N LYS A 266 -13.18 -21.76 10.78
CA LYS A 266 -13.27 -21.27 9.40
C LYS A 266 -11.97 -20.61 8.91
N PHE A 267 -11.32 -19.82 9.75
CA PHE A 267 -10.17 -19.00 9.37
C PHE A 267 -8.88 -19.58 9.94
N SER A 268 -8.36 -20.56 9.93
CA SER A 268 -7.12 -21.05 10.58
C SER A 268 -6.22 -19.93 11.19
N THR A 269 -5.59 -20.19 12.33
CA THR A 269 -4.74 -19.20 13.02
C THR A 269 -3.63 -18.63 12.12
N ALA A 270 -3.00 -19.46 11.27
CA ALA A 270 -1.96 -19.02 10.35
C ALA A 270 -2.49 -18.02 9.31
N SER A 271 -3.73 -18.25 8.82
CA SER A 271 -4.41 -17.33 7.90
C SER A 271 -4.73 -15.99 8.55
N LEU A 272 -5.23 -15.99 9.79
CA LEU A 272 -5.52 -14.76 10.54
C LEU A 272 -4.26 -13.94 10.83
N ILE A 273 -3.15 -14.58 11.17
CA ILE A 273 -1.85 -13.90 11.32
C ILE A 273 -1.45 -13.22 10.02
N THR A 274 -1.49 -13.93 8.88
CA THR A 274 -1.13 -13.37 7.57
C THR A 274 -2.04 -12.21 7.18
N ARG A 275 -3.35 -12.32 7.43
CA ARG A 275 -4.33 -11.25 7.14
C ARG A 275 -4.12 -10.02 8.02
N SER A 276 -3.68 -10.21 9.27
CA SER A 276 -3.40 -9.12 10.23
C SER A 276 -2.07 -8.41 9.98
N THR A 277 -1.11 -9.05 9.29
CA THR A 277 0.25 -8.55 9.07
C THR A 277 0.52 -8.28 7.59
N ASN A 278 0.84 -9.31 6.82
CA ASN A 278 1.29 -9.17 5.43
C ASN A 278 0.23 -8.59 4.50
N ASP A 279 -1.04 -9.02 4.61
CA ASP A 279 -2.10 -8.53 3.74
C ASP A 279 -2.35 -7.03 3.97
N ILE A 280 -2.34 -6.58 5.24
CA ILE A 280 -2.46 -5.15 5.57
C ILE A 280 -1.23 -4.37 5.08
N GLN A 281 -0.04 -4.94 5.15
CA GLN A 281 1.17 -4.31 4.63
C GLN A 281 1.12 -4.13 3.11
N GLN A 282 0.61 -5.11 2.36
CA GLN A 282 0.39 -4.99 0.92
C GLN A 282 -0.61 -3.89 0.57
N ILE A 283 -1.71 -3.79 1.32
CA ILE A 283 -2.70 -2.71 1.17
C ILE A 283 -2.04 -1.35 1.43
N GLN A 284 -1.28 -1.22 2.53
CA GLN A 284 -0.58 0.01 2.90
C GLN A 284 0.40 0.46 1.80
N LEU A 285 1.22 -0.47 1.29
CA LEU A 285 2.19 -0.18 0.23
C LEU A 285 1.51 0.30 -1.05
N LEU A 286 0.46 -0.40 -1.49
CA LEU A 286 -0.30 0.00 -2.66
C LEU A 286 -0.95 1.38 -2.49
N LEU A 287 -1.53 1.69 -1.33
CA LEU A 287 -2.14 3.00 -1.07
C LEU A 287 -1.12 4.13 -1.19
N VAL A 288 0.08 3.95 -0.63
CA VAL A 288 1.17 4.93 -0.77
C VAL A 288 1.55 5.14 -2.24
N MET A 289 1.66 4.04 -3.01
CA MET A 289 1.97 4.11 -4.44
C MET A 289 0.85 4.78 -5.25
N ILE A 290 -0.42 4.46 -4.95
CA ILE A 290 -1.56 5.14 -5.61
C ILE A 290 -1.50 6.64 -5.36
N LEU A 291 -1.34 7.06 -4.11
CA LEU A 291 -1.34 8.47 -3.74
C LEU A 291 -0.15 9.25 -4.30
N ARG A 292 0.98 8.59 -4.54
CA ARG A 292 2.23 9.23 -4.99
C ARG A 292 2.45 9.12 -6.50
N MET A 293 2.13 7.97 -7.12
CA MET A 293 2.48 7.68 -8.52
C MET A 293 1.25 7.65 -9.44
N VAL A 294 0.16 6.97 -9.01
CA VAL A 294 -1.04 6.81 -9.87
C VAL A 294 -1.75 8.14 -10.08
N LEU A 295 -1.81 8.98 -9.04
CA LEU A 295 -2.43 10.30 -9.15
C LEU A 295 -1.53 11.29 -9.91
N TYR A 296 -0.21 11.17 -9.78
CA TYR A 296 0.75 12.04 -10.44
C TYR A 296 0.83 11.79 -11.95
N ALA A 297 0.86 10.52 -12.39
CA ALA A 297 1.09 10.16 -13.77
C ALA A 297 0.04 10.73 -14.75
N PRO A 298 -1.29 10.69 -14.50
CA PRO A 298 -2.27 11.34 -15.36
C PRO A 298 -2.10 12.86 -15.43
N ILE A 299 -1.76 13.52 -14.32
CA ILE A 299 -1.54 14.97 -14.26
C ILE A 299 -0.37 15.32 -15.17
N MET A 300 0.75 14.58 -15.07
CA MET A 300 1.92 14.76 -15.92
C MET A 300 1.64 14.47 -17.39
N ALA A 301 0.91 13.39 -17.70
CA ALA A 301 0.59 13.04 -19.08
C ALA A 301 -0.30 14.13 -19.73
N ILE A 302 -1.36 14.54 -19.06
CA ILE A 302 -2.28 15.57 -19.57
C ILE A 302 -1.55 16.93 -19.71
N GLY A 303 -0.80 17.33 -18.67
CA GLY A 303 -0.06 18.58 -18.69
C GLY A 303 1.05 18.59 -19.74
N GLY A 304 1.77 17.48 -19.90
CA GLY A 304 2.80 17.31 -20.95
C GLY A 304 2.22 17.38 -22.35
N ILE A 305 1.11 16.68 -22.61
CA ILE A 305 0.40 16.73 -23.90
C ILE A 305 -0.04 18.17 -24.18
N TRP A 306 -0.63 18.84 -23.19
CA TRP A 306 -1.06 20.25 -23.35
C TRP A 306 0.11 21.17 -23.70
N LYS A 307 1.26 21.04 -23.03
CA LYS A 307 2.48 21.81 -23.31
C LYS A 307 2.99 21.58 -24.73
N VAL A 308 3.02 20.34 -25.19
CA VAL A 308 3.47 19.97 -26.53
C VAL A 308 2.62 20.61 -27.63
N PHE A 309 1.28 20.56 -27.47
CA PHE A 309 0.38 21.21 -28.43
C PHE A 309 0.57 22.72 -28.51
N HIS A 310 1.10 23.35 -27.45
CA HIS A 310 1.40 24.78 -27.43
C HIS A 310 2.82 25.14 -27.92
N THR A 311 3.73 24.13 -27.97
CA THR A 311 5.11 24.33 -28.47
C THR A 311 5.17 24.17 -29.99
N ASN A 312 4.65 23.06 -30.52
CA ASN A 312 4.58 22.84 -31.98
C ASN A 312 3.53 21.79 -32.30
N VAL A 313 2.48 22.21 -33.03
CA VAL A 313 1.35 21.34 -33.39
C VAL A 313 1.78 20.30 -34.43
N ASP A 314 2.62 20.70 -35.41
CA ASP A 314 2.99 19.84 -36.54
C ASP A 314 3.82 18.62 -36.13
N MET A 315 4.56 18.70 -35.03
CA MET A 315 5.34 17.58 -34.47
C MET A 315 4.58 16.71 -33.48
N SER A 316 3.36 17.11 -33.05
CA SER A 316 2.59 16.42 -32.00
C SER A 316 2.22 14.99 -32.35
N TRP A 317 2.17 14.62 -33.64
CA TRP A 317 1.95 13.25 -34.10
C TRP A 317 3.02 12.26 -33.60
N ILE A 318 4.26 12.73 -33.37
CA ILE A 318 5.36 11.90 -32.85
C ILE A 318 5.03 11.38 -31.45
N ILE A 319 4.40 12.23 -30.63
CA ILE A 319 3.95 11.80 -29.30
C ILE A 319 2.80 10.81 -29.40
N GLY A 320 1.85 11.04 -30.34
CA GLY A 320 0.83 10.06 -30.63
C GLY A 320 1.40 8.69 -30.99
N LEU A 321 2.43 8.67 -31.85
CA LEU A 321 3.18 7.45 -32.22
C LEU A 321 3.87 6.83 -31.00
N ALA A 322 4.54 7.64 -30.19
CA ALA A 322 5.23 7.18 -28.97
C ALA A 322 4.24 6.49 -28.02
N VAL A 323 3.14 7.14 -27.71
CA VAL A 323 2.09 6.61 -26.84
C VAL A 323 1.47 5.34 -27.43
N ALA A 324 1.21 5.30 -28.72
CA ALA A 324 0.68 4.10 -29.41
C ALA A 324 1.63 2.91 -29.30
N VAL A 325 2.94 3.11 -29.55
CA VAL A 325 3.95 2.06 -29.41
C VAL A 325 4.03 1.55 -27.98
N ILE A 326 3.99 2.45 -26.98
CA ILE A 326 4.00 2.08 -25.58
C ILE A 326 2.75 1.26 -25.22
N ILE A 327 1.57 1.70 -25.65
CA ILE A 327 0.31 0.96 -25.41
C ILE A 327 0.38 -0.44 -26.02
N VAL A 328 0.96 -0.61 -27.21
CA VAL A 328 1.13 -1.92 -27.84
C VAL A 328 2.08 -2.81 -27.02
N ILE A 329 3.23 -2.28 -26.60
CA ILE A 329 4.20 -3.03 -25.77
C ILE A 329 3.58 -3.44 -24.45
N VAL A 330 2.90 -2.51 -23.77
CA VAL A 330 2.23 -2.76 -22.50
C VAL A 330 1.07 -3.73 -22.67
N GLY A 331 0.26 -3.57 -23.72
CA GLY A 331 -0.82 -4.48 -24.06
C GLY A 331 -0.32 -5.90 -24.30
N PHE A 332 0.78 -6.06 -25.01
CA PHE A 332 1.44 -7.36 -25.20
C PHE A 332 1.87 -7.98 -23.87
N LEU A 333 2.52 -7.21 -22.99
CA LEU A 333 2.90 -7.68 -21.66
C LEU A 333 1.67 -8.10 -20.84
N PHE A 334 0.61 -7.31 -20.88
CA PHE A 334 -0.61 -7.61 -20.13
C PHE A 334 -1.29 -8.89 -20.63
N LEU A 335 -1.36 -9.10 -21.94
CA LEU A 335 -2.01 -10.26 -22.54
C LEU A 335 -1.18 -11.54 -22.42
N VAL A 336 0.16 -11.43 -22.50
CA VAL A 336 1.06 -12.61 -22.57
C VAL A 336 1.66 -12.94 -21.20
N VAL A 337 2.11 -11.94 -20.43
CA VAL A 337 2.87 -12.15 -19.20
C VAL A 337 1.95 -12.26 -17.98
N MET A 338 0.89 -11.45 -17.88
CA MET A 338 0.00 -11.47 -16.72
C MET A 338 -0.68 -12.84 -16.46
N PRO A 339 -1.14 -13.60 -17.47
CA PRO A 339 -1.66 -14.96 -17.24
C PRO A 339 -0.62 -15.91 -16.66
N LYS A 340 0.66 -15.72 -17.01
CA LYS A 340 1.75 -16.55 -16.49
C LYS A 340 2.04 -16.31 -15.01
N PHE A 341 1.78 -15.10 -14.47
CA PHE A 341 1.88 -14.86 -13.03
C PHE A 341 0.87 -15.72 -12.24
N LYS A 342 -0.35 -15.87 -12.74
CA LYS A 342 -1.35 -16.77 -12.12
C LYS A 342 -0.89 -18.24 -12.18
N LEU A 343 -0.29 -18.64 -13.31
CA LEU A 343 0.27 -19.98 -13.45
C LEU A 343 1.43 -20.23 -12.48
N ILE A 344 2.34 -19.24 -12.32
CA ILE A 344 3.43 -19.30 -11.33
C ILE A 344 2.87 -19.53 -9.94
N GLN A 345 1.81 -18.80 -9.54
CA GLN A 345 1.21 -18.97 -8.22
C GLN A 345 0.73 -20.39 -8.00
N ASN A 346 -0.01 -20.96 -8.96
CA ASN A 346 -0.48 -22.35 -8.87
C ASN A 346 0.68 -23.35 -8.81
N GLN A 347 1.79 -23.09 -9.52
CA GLN A 347 2.98 -23.94 -9.49
C GLN A 347 3.75 -23.83 -8.19
N VAL A 348 3.81 -22.64 -7.58
CA VAL A 348 4.37 -22.44 -6.22
C VAL A 348 3.54 -23.19 -5.19
N ASP A 349 2.20 -23.11 -5.27
CA ASP A 349 1.33 -23.83 -4.36
C ASP A 349 1.51 -25.35 -4.47
N LYS A 350 1.65 -25.87 -5.70
CA LYS A 350 1.96 -27.29 -5.97
C LYS A 350 3.32 -27.69 -5.40
N LEU A 351 4.35 -26.87 -5.60
CA LEU A 351 5.68 -27.12 -5.05
C LEU A 351 5.67 -27.14 -3.51
N ASN A 352 4.96 -26.18 -2.90
CA ASN A 352 4.78 -26.12 -1.45
C ASN A 352 4.03 -27.33 -0.90
N LEU A 353 3.00 -27.83 -1.63
CA LEU A 353 2.27 -29.03 -1.26
C LEU A 353 3.22 -30.23 -1.23
N VAL A 354 3.95 -30.47 -2.33
CA VAL A 354 4.93 -31.58 -2.43
C VAL A 354 5.99 -31.47 -1.34
N SER A 355 6.55 -30.27 -1.14
CA SER A 355 7.55 -30.04 -0.07
C SER A 355 6.99 -30.35 1.33
N ARG A 356 5.76 -29.95 1.61
CA ARG A 356 5.11 -30.20 2.91
C ARG A 356 4.88 -31.68 3.12
N GLU A 357 4.39 -32.41 2.11
CA GLU A 357 4.20 -33.86 2.17
C GLU A 357 5.50 -34.59 2.44
N ILE A 358 6.60 -34.24 1.72
CA ILE A 358 7.92 -34.83 1.92
C ILE A 358 8.43 -34.54 3.33
N LEU A 359 8.38 -33.30 3.80
CA LEU A 359 8.90 -32.92 5.12
C LEU A 359 8.10 -33.58 6.27
N THR A 360 6.78 -33.62 6.14
CA THR A 360 5.91 -34.25 7.14
C THR A 360 6.06 -35.78 7.13
N GLY A 361 6.17 -36.37 5.94
CA GLY A 361 6.29 -37.82 5.72
C GLY A 361 7.72 -38.36 5.72
N LEU A 362 8.75 -37.58 6.09
CA LEU A 362 10.17 -37.95 5.93
C LEU A 362 10.53 -39.30 6.56
N SER A 363 9.96 -39.60 7.70
CA SER A 363 10.18 -40.90 8.38
C SER A 363 9.59 -42.06 7.56
N VAL A 364 8.43 -41.87 6.97
CA VAL A 364 7.75 -42.87 6.12
C VAL A 364 8.55 -43.09 4.83
N ILE A 365 8.94 -42.00 4.15
CA ILE A 365 9.74 -42.01 2.91
C ILE A 365 11.04 -42.80 3.15
N ARG A 366 11.71 -42.58 4.29
CA ARG A 366 12.93 -43.30 4.66
C ARG A 366 12.69 -44.78 5.01
N ALA A 367 11.56 -45.06 5.70
CA ALA A 367 11.22 -46.43 6.08
C ALA A 367 10.89 -47.31 4.87
N PHE A 368 10.27 -46.70 3.83
CA PHE A 368 9.91 -47.42 2.61
C PHE A 368 10.92 -47.29 1.46
N GLY A 369 12.03 -46.55 1.62
CA GLY A 369 13.10 -46.41 0.64
C GLY A 369 12.68 -45.68 -0.64
N THR A 370 11.65 -44.79 -0.59
CA THR A 370 11.07 -44.10 -1.73
C THR A 370 11.66 -42.71 -1.99
N GLN A 371 12.85 -42.41 -1.48
CA GLN A 371 13.48 -41.08 -1.60
C GLN A 371 13.60 -40.63 -3.05
N LYS A 372 14.06 -41.54 -3.94
CA LYS A 372 14.24 -41.20 -5.36
C LYS A 372 12.96 -40.82 -6.05
N TYR A 373 11.86 -41.49 -5.75
CA TYR A 373 10.53 -41.16 -6.29
C TYR A 373 10.08 -39.76 -5.86
N GLU A 374 10.26 -39.42 -4.60
CA GLU A 374 9.89 -38.09 -4.08
C GLU A 374 10.81 -36.97 -4.58
N GLU A 375 12.12 -37.27 -4.81
CA GLU A 375 13.03 -36.34 -5.46
C GLU A 375 12.62 -36.04 -6.89
N GLU A 376 12.24 -37.07 -7.68
CA GLU A 376 11.74 -36.89 -9.04
C GLU A 376 10.43 -36.09 -9.06
N ARG A 377 9.51 -36.38 -8.16
CA ARG A 377 8.23 -35.67 -8.01
C ARG A 377 8.44 -34.18 -7.66
N PHE A 378 9.40 -33.89 -6.79
CA PHE A 378 9.78 -32.52 -6.45
C PHE A 378 10.45 -31.83 -7.63
N ASP A 379 11.38 -32.50 -8.30
CA ASP A 379 12.12 -31.96 -9.46
C ASP A 379 11.18 -31.62 -10.62
N ASP A 380 10.17 -32.43 -10.90
CA ASP A 380 9.16 -32.15 -11.93
C ASP A 380 8.35 -30.88 -11.59
N ALA A 381 7.92 -30.73 -10.35
CA ALA A 381 7.22 -29.54 -9.90
C ALA A 381 8.13 -28.29 -9.99
N ASN A 382 9.40 -28.44 -9.60
CA ASN A 382 10.41 -27.38 -9.64
C ASN A 382 10.78 -26.99 -11.07
N LYS A 383 10.96 -27.93 -12.00
CA LYS A 383 11.21 -27.69 -13.41
C LYS A 383 10.05 -26.91 -14.07
N ALA A 384 8.81 -27.31 -13.78
CA ALA A 384 7.63 -26.61 -14.30
C ALA A 384 7.60 -25.14 -13.83
N LEU A 385 7.83 -24.91 -12.53
CA LEU A 385 7.92 -23.57 -11.96
C LEU A 385 9.09 -22.77 -12.57
N THR A 386 10.26 -23.36 -12.67
CA THR A 386 11.47 -22.73 -13.24
C THR A 386 11.24 -22.31 -14.68
N LYS A 387 10.63 -23.16 -15.52
CA LYS A 387 10.34 -22.85 -16.92
C LYS A 387 9.42 -21.63 -17.07
N THR A 388 8.37 -21.56 -16.24
CA THR A 388 7.44 -20.43 -16.27
C THR A 388 8.07 -19.16 -15.73
N ASN A 389 8.83 -19.24 -14.63
CA ASN A 389 9.57 -18.10 -14.06
C ASN A 389 10.60 -17.56 -15.05
N LEU A 390 11.34 -18.45 -15.72
CA LEU A 390 12.35 -18.05 -16.70
C LEU A 390 11.73 -17.28 -17.87
N PHE A 391 10.56 -17.72 -18.35
CA PHE A 391 9.82 -17.01 -19.39
C PHE A 391 9.40 -15.61 -18.94
N VAL A 392 8.80 -15.50 -17.75
CA VAL A 392 8.35 -14.21 -17.19
C VAL A 392 9.53 -13.28 -16.94
N ASN A 393 10.61 -13.80 -16.33
CA ASN A 393 11.79 -12.99 -16.04
C ASN A 393 12.49 -12.51 -17.33
N ARG A 394 12.60 -13.35 -18.35
CA ARG A 394 13.13 -12.94 -19.68
C ARG A 394 12.28 -11.83 -20.29
N ALA A 395 10.95 -11.97 -20.28
CA ALA A 395 10.05 -10.95 -20.79
C ALA A 395 10.19 -9.62 -20.03
N MET A 396 10.27 -9.67 -18.69
CA MET A 396 10.45 -8.49 -17.84
C MET A 396 11.83 -7.84 -18.01
N THR A 397 12.89 -8.65 -18.11
CA THR A 397 14.26 -8.14 -18.33
C THR A 397 14.38 -7.46 -19.68
N PHE A 398 13.71 -7.98 -20.73
CA PHE A 398 13.74 -7.41 -22.06
C PHE A 398 12.97 -6.08 -22.14
N MET A 399 12.03 -5.85 -21.22
CA MET A 399 11.17 -4.65 -21.24
C MET A 399 11.96 -3.34 -21.12
N MET A 400 12.89 -3.24 -20.16
CA MET A 400 13.65 -2.01 -19.95
C MET A 400 14.54 -1.63 -21.15
N PRO A 401 15.35 -2.54 -21.74
CA PRO A 401 16.08 -2.26 -22.98
C PRO A 401 15.18 -1.88 -24.15
N LEU A 402 14.03 -2.55 -24.31
CA LEU A 402 13.07 -2.24 -25.35
C LEU A 402 12.50 -0.83 -25.19
N MET A 403 12.12 -0.45 -23.96
CA MET A 403 11.63 0.90 -23.68
C MET A 403 12.70 1.96 -23.89
N MET A 404 13.96 1.70 -23.50
CA MET A 404 15.09 2.59 -23.80
C MET A 404 15.31 2.73 -25.30
N PHE A 405 15.21 1.63 -26.06
CA PHE A 405 15.30 1.67 -27.51
C PHE A 405 14.20 2.54 -28.12
N VAL A 406 12.95 2.37 -27.68
CA VAL A 406 11.81 3.21 -28.11
C VAL A 406 12.06 4.68 -27.79
N MET A 407 12.47 4.99 -26.54
CA MET A 407 12.75 6.36 -26.12
C MET A 407 13.83 7.02 -27.00
N ASN A 408 14.95 6.32 -27.21
CA ASN A 408 16.04 6.84 -28.04
C ASN A 408 15.64 6.97 -29.51
N SER A 409 14.87 6.00 -30.04
CA SER A 409 14.36 6.06 -31.41
C SER A 409 13.43 7.25 -31.63
N ILE A 410 12.56 7.53 -30.66
CA ILE A 410 11.69 8.70 -30.68
C ILE A 410 12.49 9.99 -30.57
N ALA A 411 13.53 10.04 -29.73
CA ALA A 411 14.41 11.19 -29.62
C ALA A 411 15.13 11.46 -30.96
N VAL A 412 15.65 10.41 -31.62
CA VAL A 412 16.25 10.53 -32.96
C VAL A 412 15.23 11.02 -33.99
N LEU A 413 14.00 10.52 -33.95
CA LEU A 413 12.92 10.98 -34.84
C LEU A 413 12.58 12.45 -34.62
N ILE A 414 12.51 12.89 -33.33
CA ILE A 414 12.30 14.31 -33.00
C ILE A 414 13.43 15.18 -33.57
N VAL A 415 14.69 14.73 -33.39
CA VAL A 415 15.85 15.49 -33.92
C VAL A 415 15.83 15.54 -35.44
N TRP A 416 15.47 14.42 -36.10
CA TRP A 416 15.37 14.36 -37.54
C TRP A 416 14.27 15.29 -38.08
N VAL A 417 13.05 15.19 -37.60
CA VAL A 417 11.92 16.03 -38.04
C VAL A 417 12.11 17.48 -37.61
N GLY A 418 12.52 17.67 -36.32
CA GLY A 418 12.79 19.01 -35.79
C GLY A 418 13.93 19.73 -36.49
N GLY A 419 15.00 18.99 -36.90
CA GLY A 419 16.09 19.56 -37.69
C GLY A 419 15.65 20.09 -39.05
N HIS A 420 14.72 19.39 -39.73
CA HIS A 420 14.11 19.91 -40.95
C HIS A 420 13.24 21.12 -40.67
N SER A 421 12.41 21.07 -39.61
CA SER A 421 11.59 22.22 -39.20
C SER A 421 12.43 23.45 -38.82
N ILE A 422 13.62 23.27 -38.21
CA ILE A 422 14.54 24.36 -37.91
C ILE A 422 15.14 24.92 -39.20
N ASN A 423 15.55 24.06 -40.14
CA ASN A 423 16.08 24.49 -41.44
C ASN A 423 15.03 25.26 -42.27
N ASP A 424 13.77 24.83 -42.18
CA ASP A 424 12.66 25.51 -42.88
C ASP A 424 12.16 26.75 -42.12
N GLY A 425 12.79 27.07 -41.01
CA GLY A 425 12.40 28.22 -40.22
C GLY A 425 11.11 28.09 -39.44
N ALA A 426 10.67 26.88 -39.15
CA ALA A 426 9.40 26.60 -38.48
C ALA A 426 9.56 26.22 -36.98
N MET A 427 10.79 26.22 -36.46
CA MET A 427 11.08 25.87 -35.06
C MET A 427 12.43 26.40 -34.61
N GLN A 428 12.59 26.69 -33.32
CA GLN A 428 13.90 26.99 -32.71
C GLN A 428 14.54 25.76 -32.07
N VAL A 429 15.86 25.77 -31.87
CA VAL A 429 16.63 24.63 -31.30
C VAL A 429 16.21 24.33 -29.85
N GLY A 430 15.98 25.38 -29.04
CA GLY A 430 15.54 25.23 -27.66
C GLY A 430 14.15 24.58 -27.56
N ASP A 431 13.23 24.89 -28.50
CA ASP A 431 11.89 24.30 -28.55
C ASP A 431 11.97 22.79 -28.86
N MET A 432 12.87 22.39 -29.78
CA MET A 432 13.15 20.97 -30.04
C MET A 432 13.67 20.26 -28.80
N MET A 433 14.56 20.90 -28.03
CA MET A 433 15.07 20.35 -26.77
C MET A 433 13.97 20.19 -25.72
N ALA A 434 13.09 21.20 -25.59
CA ALA A 434 11.94 21.14 -24.68
C ALA A 434 10.98 20.02 -25.11
N PHE A 435 10.72 19.89 -26.43
CA PHE A 435 9.85 18.86 -26.99
C PHE A 435 10.36 17.43 -26.67
N ILE A 436 11.68 17.19 -26.76
CA ILE A 436 12.30 15.93 -26.35
C ILE A 436 12.02 15.66 -24.85
N GLN A 437 12.22 16.67 -23.99
CA GLN A 437 12.03 16.52 -22.56
C GLN A 437 10.56 16.25 -22.19
N TYR A 438 9.60 16.97 -22.80
CA TYR A 438 8.17 16.68 -22.61
C TYR A 438 7.80 15.25 -23.06
N THR A 439 8.30 14.83 -24.20
CA THR A 439 8.06 13.47 -24.71
C THR A 439 8.58 12.42 -23.74
N MET A 440 9.79 12.60 -23.19
CA MET A 440 10.35 11.72 -22.17
C MET A 440 9.52 11.69 -20.89
N GLN A 441 9.03 12.85 -20.42
CA GLN A 441 8.16 12.93 -19.23
C GLN A 441 6.81 12.22 -19.45
N ILE A 442 6.21 12.36 -20.62
CA ILE A 442 4.96 11.67 -21.00
C ILE A 442 5.18 10.15 -21.02
N ILE A 443 6.26 9.68 -21.66
CA ILE A 443 6.62 8.24 -21.70
C ILE A 443 6.80 7.69 -20.28
N MET A 444 7.52 8.40 -19.42
CA MET A 444 7.75 7.99 -18.02
C MET A 444 6.44 7.96 -17.22
N ALA A 445 5.52 8.89 -17.44
CA ALA A 445 4.20 8.87 -16.81
C ALA A 445 3.40 7.61 -17.19
N PHE A 446 3.41 7.21 -18.45
CA PHE A 446 2.79 5.95 -18.89
C PHE A 446 3.46 4.72 -18.27
N LEU A 447 4.79 4.69 -18.18
CA LEU A 447 5.53 3.61 -17.52
C LEU A 447 5.16 3.47 -16.04
N MET A 448 5.00 4.58 -15.31
CA MET A 448 4.57 4.55 -13.92
C MET A 448 3.19 3.89 -13.76
N ILE A 449 2.24 4.19 -14.64
CA ILE A 449 0.90 3.56 -14.63
C ILE A 449 1.03 2.04 -14.86
N CYS A 450 1.91 1.63 -15.77
CA CYS A 450 2.12 0.21 -16.07
C CYS A 450 2.72 -0.57 -14.91
N MET A 451 3.72 -0.03 -14.21
CA MET A 451 4.33 -0.68 -13.05
C MET A 451 3.31 -1.02 -11.95
N ILE A 452 2.35 -0.13 -11.73
CA ILE A 452 1.34 -0.31 -10.70
C ILE A 452 0.31 -1.37 -11.08
N SER A 453 0.02 -1.54 -12.36
CA SER A 453 -0.91 -2.56 -12.86
C SER A 453 -0.53 -3.98 -12.45
N VAL A 454 0.76 -4.25 -12.21
CA VAL A 454 1.27 -5.54 -11.70
C VAL A 454 0.99 -5.73 -10.21
N MET A 455 1.06 -4.66 -9.41
CA MET A 455 0.88 -4.73 -7.95
C MET A 455 -0.60 -4.70 -7.53
N LEU A 456 -1.44 -4.08 -8.34
CA LEU A 456 -2.85 -3.85 -8.05
C LEU A 456 -3.65 -5.15 -7.80
N PRO A 457 -3.52 -6.23 -8.59
CA PRO A 457 -4.24 -7.49 -8.33
C PRO A 457 -3.86 -8.13 -7.00
N ARG A 458 -2.58 -8.10 -6.61
CA ARG A 458 -2.12 -8.67 -5.34
C ARG A 458 -2.74 -7.97 -4.15
N ALA A 459 -2.70 -6.65 -4.14
CA ALA A 459 -3.29 -5.89 -3.05
C ALA A 459 -4.84 -5.96 -3.05
N ALA A 460 -5.48 -6.15 -4.21
CA ALA A 460 -6.92 -6.37 -4.30
C ALA A 460 -7.34 -7.71 -3.65
N VAL A 461 -6.55 -8.77 -3.84
CA VAL A 461 -6.74 -10.06 -3.15
C VAL A 461 -6.55 -9.89 -1.65
N SER A 462 -5.45 -9.26 -1.21
CA SER A 462 -5.20 -8.98 0.21
C SER A 462 -6.32 -8.15 0.85
N ALA A 463 -6.83 -7.13 0.14
CA ALA A 463 -7.97 -6.35 0.60
C ALA A 463 -9.26 -7.18 0.71
N GLY A 464 -9.49 -8.11 -0.22
CA GLY A 464 -10.61 -9.07 -0.16
C GLY A 464 -10.53 -9.97 1.07
N ARG A 465 -9.33 -10.51 1.37
CA ARG A 465 -9.09 -11.39 2.52
C ARG A 465 -9.26 -10.66 3.86
N VAL A 466 -8.79 -9.41 3.95
CA VAL A 466 -8.99 -8.57 5.14
C VAL A 466 -10.46 -8.19 5.30
N ASP A 467 -11.15 -7.83 4.22
CA ASP A 467 -12.56 -7.49 4.23
C ASP A 467 -13.44 -8.69 4.66
N GLU A 468 -13.09 -9.91 4.25
CA GLU A 468 -13.77 -11.13 4.67
C GLU A 468 -13.76 -11.29 6.19
N VAL A 469 -12.63 -11.02 6.86
CA VAL A 469 -12.54 -11.04 8.34
C VAL A 469 -13.38 -9.92 8.95
N LEU A 470 -13.30 -8.70 8.41
CA LEU A 470 -14.01 -7.54 8.94
C LEU A 470 -15.54 -7.66 8.80
N THR A 471 -16.01 -8.32 7.74
CA THR A 471 -17.44 -8.51 7.43
C THR A 471 -17.98 -9.84 7.94
N SER A 472 -17.13 -10.73 8.47
CA SER A 472 -17.59 -11.99 9.06
C SER A 472 -18.51 -11.70 10.24
N GLU A 473 -19.68 -12.27 10.24
CA GLU A 473 -20.60 -12.21 11.39
C GLU A 473 -20.17 -13.26 12.42
N THR A 474 -20.11 -12.88 13.68
CA THR A 474 -19.89 -13.79 14.81
C THR A 474 -21.19 -14.53 15.07
N MET A 475 -21.13 -15.85 15.30
CA MET A 475 -22.33 -16.66 15.55
C MET A 475 -22.89 -16.40 16.96
N ILE A 476 -22.04 -16.11 17.92
CA ILE A 476 -22.41 -15.91 19.32
C ILE A 476 -22.37 -14.43 19.68
N HIS A 477 -23.53 -13.91 20.06
CA HIS A 477 -23.70 -12.52 20.51
C HIS A 477 -24.28 -12.45 21.90
N ASP A 478 -23.88 -11.44 22.64
CA ASP A 478 -24.56 -11.10 23.90
C ASP A 478 -25.96 -10.56 23.60
N PRO A 479 -26.95 -10.90 24.42
CA PRO A 479 -28.30 -10.35 24.28
C PRO A 479 -28.29 -8.84 24.51
N LYS A 480 -29.22 -8.12 23.86
CA LYS A 480 -29.34 -6.66 24.03
C LYS A 480 -29.66 -6.24 25.46
N ASN A 481 -30.41 -7.08 26.18
CA ASN A 481 -30.76 -6.90 27.59
C ASN A 481 -30.39 -8.19 28.32
N PRO A 482 -29.14 -8.34 28.79
CA PRO A 482 -28.69 -9.55 29.45
C PRO A 482 -29.39 -9.70 30.80
N SER A 483 -29.79 -10.94 31.12
CA SER A 483 -30.20 -11.35 32.45
C SER A 483 -28.96 -11.52 33.33
N HIS A 484 -29.06 -11.28 34.61
CA HIS A 484 -27.99 -11.52 35.58
C HIS A 484 -28.13 -12.89 36.26
N ILE A 485 -27.02 -13.56 36.48
CA ILE A 485 -26.94 -14.78 37.32
C ILE A 485 -27.11 -14.31 38.75
N PRO A 486 -27.95 -14.94 39.61
CA PRO A 486 -28.09 -14.57 40.99
C PRO A 486 -26.76 -14.53 41.73
N GLU A 487 -26.48 -13.45 42.48
CA GLU A 487 -25.25 -13.32 43.28
C GLU A 487 -25.13 -14.43 44.36
N GLU A 488 -26.27 -14.86 44.92
CA GLU A 488 -26.35 -15.95 45.91
C GLU A 488 -26.25 -17.34 45.23
N GLY A 489 -26.17 -17.39 43.88
CA GLY A 489 -26.04 -18.61 43.10
C GLY A 489 -24.74 -19.31 43.41
N LYS A 490 -24.78 -20.61 43.63
CA LYS A 490 -23.62 -21.43 43.97
C LYS A 490 -23.04 -22.22 42.79
N GLY A 491 -23.44 -21.88 41.55
CA GLY A 491 -22.95 -22.52 40.33
C GLY A 491 -23.64 -23.87 39.98
N LYS A 492 -24.95 -23.99 40.27
CA LYS A 492 -25.74 -25.17 39.83
C LYS A 492 -25.89 -25.17 38.31
N ILE A 493 -25.44 -26.23 37.63
CA ILE A 493 -25.56 -26.37 36.18
C ILE A 493 -26.63 -27.40 35.86
N VAL A 494 -27.54 -27.08 34.92
CA VAL A 494 -28.56 -28.01 34.42
C VAL A 494 -28.49 -28.07 32.91
N PHE A 495 -28.29 -29.25 32.35
CA PHE A 495 -28.50 -29.57 30.96
C PHE A 495 -29.94 -30.15 30.82
N ASP A 496 -30.72 -29.52 29.98
CA ASP A 496 -32.14 -29.85 29.77
C ASP A 496 -32.35 -30.14 28.27
N HIS A 497 -32.44 -31.45 27.94
CA HIS A 497 -32.63 -31.98 26.58
C HIS A 497 -31.66 -31.37 25.53
N VAL A 498 -30.35 -31.28 25.86
CA VAL A 498 -29.35 -30.62 25.04
C VAL A 498 -28.89 -31.49 23.90
N SER A 499 -29.08 -31.01 22.67
CA SER A 499 -28.46 -31.56 21.46
C SER A 499 -27.51 -30.54 20.83
N PHE A 500 -26.45 -31.02 20.20
CA PHE A 500 -25.47 -30.13 19.60
C PHE A 500 -24.85 -30.70 18.33
N ARG A 501 -24.74 -29.81 17.32
CA ARG A 501 -24.08 -30.04 16.03
C ARG A 501 -23.04 -28.93 15.76
N TYR A 502 -21.86 -29.32 15.31
CA TYR A 502 -20.86 -28.33 14.86
C TYR A 502 -21.32 -27.61 13.59
N PRO A 503 -21.03 -26.32 13.43
CA PRO A 503 -21.36 -25.59 12.22
C PRO A 503 -20.79 -26.28 10.96
N GLY A 504 -21.66 -26.60 10.01
CA GLY A 504 -21.31 -27.30 8.75
C GLY A 504 -21.23 -28.83 8.83
N ALA A 505 -21.45 -29.45 10.00
CA ALA A 505 -21.61 -30.90 10.13
C ALA A 505 -23.02 -31.34 9.72
N GLU A 506 -23.13 -32.57 9.27
CA GLU A 506 -24.42 -33.15 8.86
C GLU A 506 -25.18 -33.81 10.03
N GLU A 507 -24.43 -34.33 11.02
CA GLU A 507 -24.98 -35.08 12.16
C GLU A 507 -24.71 -34.35 13.49
N ASP A 508 -25.57 -34.61 14.49
CA ASP A 508 -25.36 -34.14 15.85
C ASP A 508 -24.23 -34.92 16.53
N VAL A 509 -23.46 -34.25 17.36
CA VAL A 509 -22.38 -34.85 18.18
C VAL A 509 -22.86 -35.17 19.58
N LEU A 510 -23.91 -34.48 20.04
CA LEU A 510 -24.57 -34.73 21.32
C LEU A 510 -26.08 -34.85 21.07
N HIS A 511 -26.69 -35.83 21.68
CA HIS A 511 -28.12 -36.16 21.50
C HIS A 511 -28.83 -36.24 22.84
N ASP A 512 -29.81 -35.34 23.07
CA ASP A 512 -30.73 -35.31 24.21
C ASP A 512 -30.06 -35.47 25.60
N ILE A 513 -29.00 -34.71 25.84
CA ILE A 513 -28.23 -34.74 27.07
C ILE A 513 -28.98 -34.08 28.20
N SER A 514 -29.29 -34.81 29.26
CA SER A 514 -30.00 -34.30 30.44
C SER A 514 -29.36 -34.73 31.75
N PHE A 515 -28.82 -33.77 32.51
CA PHE A 515 -28.26 -34.00 33.83
C PHE A 515 -28.19 -32.69 34.63
N THR A 516 -27.91 -32.84 35.93
CA THR A 516 -27.65 -31.71 36.84
C THR A 516 -26.33 -31.91 37.57
N ALA A 517 -25.45 -30.88 37.53
CA ALA A 517 -24.28 -30.77 38.38
C ALA A 517 -24.58 -29.83 39.55
N GLU A 518 -24.50 -30.37 40.76
CA GLU A 518 -24.86 -29.65 41.98
C GLU A 518 -23.66 -28.95 42.60
N PRO A 519 -23.85 -27.78 43.26
CA PRO A 519 -22.78 -27.13 44.01
C PRO A 519 -22.17 -28.02 45.10
N GLY A 520 -20.85 -27.88 45.29
CA GLY A 520 -20.09 -28.68 46.27
C GLY A 520 -19.92 -30.15 45.88
N LYS A 521 -20.34 -30.51 44.66
CA LYS A 521 -20.20 -31.91 44.16
C LYS A 521 -19.36 -31.98 42.93
N THR A 522 -18.70 -33.15 42.76
CA THR A 522 -17.94 -33.50 41.56
C THR A 522 -18.76 -34.31 40.59
N THR A 523 -19.02 -33.77 39.39
CA THR A 523 -19.60 -34.50 38.27
C THR A 523 -18.52 -34.87 37.26
N ALA A 524 -18.33 -36.18 37.04
CA ALA A 524 -17.33 -36.67 36.11
C ALA A 524 -17.93 -37.18 34.80
N PHE A 525 -17.20 -37.05 33.71
CA PHE A 525 -17.60 -37.54 32.39
C PHE A 525 -16.58 -38.54 31.87
N ILE A 526 -17.04 -39.72 31.49
CA ILE A 526 -16.21 -40.79 30.92
C ILE A 526 -16.88 -41.39 29.70
N GLY A 527 -16.13 -42.08 28.86
CA GLY A 527 -16.62 -42.75 27.66
C GLY A 527 -15.52 -42.91 26.61
N SER A 528 -15.84 -43.56 25.51
CA SER A 528 -14.91 -43.81 24.39
C SER A 528 -14.29 -42.51 23.81
N THR A 529 -13.18 -42.65 23.08
CA THR A 529 -12.59 -41.48 22.37
C THR A 529 -13.55 -41.05 21.26
N GLY A 530 -13.86 -39.74 21.19
CA GLY A 530 -14.79 -39.22 20.18
C GLY A 530 -16.27 -39.15 20.60
N CYS A 531 -16.68 -39.73 21.76
CA CYS A 531 -18.08 -39.73 22.21
C CYS A 531 -18.65 -38.36 22.67
N GLY A 532 -17.97 -37.24 22.44
CA GLY A 532 -18.50 -35.89 22.71
C GLY A 532 -18.16 -35.27 24.05
N LYS A 533 -17.29 -35.87 24.93
CA LYS A 533 -16.96 -35.35 26.27
C LYS A 533 -16.46 -33.89 26.27
N SER A 534 -15.44 -33.58 25.50
CA SER A 534 -14.90 -32.21 25.41
C SER A 534 -15.92 -31.26 24.73
N THR A 535 -16.71 -31.76 23.81
CA THR A 535 -17.79 -30.96 23.20
C THR A 535 -18.80 -30.54 24.27
N LEU A 536 -19.22 -31.45 25.14
CA LEU A 536 -20.17 -31.18 26.21
C LEU A 536 -19.69 -30.07 27.14
N VAL A 537 -18.45 -30.17 27.64
CA VAL A 537 -17.91 -29.17 28.57
C VAL A 537 -17.60 -27.84 27.89
N ASN A 538 -17.36 -27.81 26.59
CA ASN A 538 -17.16 -26.59 25.79
C ASN A 538 -18.44 -25.77 25.57
N LEU A 539 -19.62 -26.37 25.74
CA LEU A 539 -20.89 -25.66 25.69
C LEU A 539 -21.14 -24.80 26.92
N ILE A 540 -20.55 -25.13 28.08
CA ILE A 540 -20.77 -24.40 29.35
C ILE A 540 -20.21 -22.97 29.29
N PRO A 541 -18.93 -22.74 28.85
CA PRO A 541 -18.42 -21.39 28.66
C PRO A 541 -18.99 -20.68 27.44
N ARG A 542 -19.98 -21.28 26.79
CA ARG A 542 -20.65 -20.78 25.59
C ARG A 542 -19.62 -20.51 24.46
N PHE A 543 -18.75 -21.51 24.20
CA PHE A 543 -17.90 -21.49 23.02
C PHE A 543 -18.68 -21.83 21.74
N TYR A 544 -19.79 -22.51 21.91
CA TYR A 544 -20.82 -22.79 20.93
C TYR A 544 -22.20 -22.69 21.61
N ASP A 545 -23.24 -22.31 20.90
CA ASP A 545 -24.63 -22.41 21.36
C ASP A 545 -25.20 -23.80 21.02
N VAL A 546 -26.07 -24.32 21.89
CA VAL A 546 -26.73 -25.59 21.69
C VAL A 546 -27.67 -25.54 20.46
N THR A 547 -27.81 -26.68 19.76
CA THR A 547 -28.72 -26.79 18.60
C THR A 547 -30.15 -26.92 19.08
N ASP A 548 -30.39 -27.71 20.13
CA ASP A 548 -31.68 -27.90 20.77
C ASP A 548 -31.50 -27.98 22.30
N GLY A 549 -32.58 -27.78 23.03
CA GLY A 549 -32.56 -27.73 24.49
C GLY A 549 -31.96 -26.44 25.06
N LYS A 550 -31.54 -26.50 26.32
CA LYS A 550 -30.93 -25.36 27.03
C LYS A 550 -29.95 -25.79 28.11
N ILE A 551 -28.98 -24.93 28.39
CA ILE A 551 -28.08 -25.06 29.54
C ILE A 551 -28.35 -23.87 30.46
N THR A 552 -28.59 -24.16 31.74
CA THR A 552 -28.84 -23.12 32.74
C THR A 552 -27.78 -23.15 33.85
N ILE A 553 -27.39 -21.98 34.32
CA ILE A 553 -26.56 -21.81 35.51
C ILE A 553 -27.40 -21.03 36.54
N ASP A 554 -27.58 -21.60 37.73
CA ASP A 554 -28.46 -21.06 38.80
C ASP A 554 -29.83 -20.65 38.27
N GLY A 555 -30.42 -21.48 37.37
CA GLY A 555 -31.73 -21.29 36.78
C GLY A 555 -31.80 -20.28 35.62
N LYS A 556 -30.67 -19.65 35.21
CA LYS A 556 -30.62 -18.74 34.08
C LYS A 556 -30.02 -19.45 32.85
N ASP A 557 -30.72 -19.33 31.72
CA ASP A 557 -30.19 -19.84 30.43
C ASP A 557 -28.95 -19.04 30.05
N ILE A 558 -27.82 -19.72 29.76
CA ILE A 558 -26.53 -19.11 29.44
C ILE A 558 -26.58 -18.23 28.19
N ARG A 559 -27.57 -18.44 27.28
CA ARG A 559 -27.78 -17.61 26.08
C ARG A 559 -28.34 -16.23 26.43
N ASN A 560 -29.00 -16.10 27.57
CA ASN A 560 -29.63 -14.85 28.04
C ASN A 560 -28.72 -14.03 28.96
N VAL A 561 -27.54 -14.53 29.30
CA VAL A 561 -26.51 -13.88 30.14
C VAL A 561 -25.39 -13.36 29.25
N SER A 562 -24.71 -12.27 29.69
CA SER A 562 -23.52 -11.82 28.95
C SER A 562 -22.40 -12.86 29.05
N GLN A 563 -21.61 -13.04 27.97
CA GLN A 563 -20.48 -13.98 27.96
C GLN A 563 -19.43 -13.63 29.03
N HIS A 564 -19.30 -12.33 29.36
CA HIS A 564 -18.38 -11.86 30.39
C HIS A 564 -18.81 -12.38 31.76
N GLU A 565 -20.04 -12.10 32.16
CA GLU A 565 -20.61 -12.54 33.49
C GLU A 565 -20.61 -14.08 33.59
N LEU A 566 -21.03 -14.78 32.53
CA LEU A 566 -20.97 -16.23 32.48
C LEU A 566 -19.57 -16.76 32.75
N ARG A 567 -18.59 -16.22 32.04
CA ARG A 567 -17.17 -16.69 32.12
C ARG A 567 -16.49 -16.25 33.41
N GLU A 568 -16.94 -15.22 34.08
CA GLU A 568 -16.46 -14.85 35.43
C GLU A 568 -16.74 -15.94 36.46
N LYS A 569 -17.87 -16.61 36.34
CA LYS A 569 -18.26 -17.72 37.20
C LYS A 569 -17.47 -19.04 36.94
N LEU A 570 -16.70 -19.11 35.85
CA LEU A 570 -16.05 -20.35 35.38
C LEU A 570 -14.54 -20.30 35.53
N GLY A 571 -13.96 -21.38 36.09
CA GLY A 571 -12.53 -21.70 36.01
C GLY A 571 -12.34 -22.87 35.05
N TYR A 572 -11.89 -22.59 33.81
CA TYR A 572 -11.79 -23.57 32.73
C TYR A 572 -10.33 -23.97 32.51
N VAL A 573 -10.05 -25.27 32.55
CA VAL A 573 -8.76 -25.87 32.26
C VAL A 573 -8.90 -26.75 31.00
N PRO A 574 -8.39 -26.31 29.84
CA PRO A 574 -8.52 -27.07 28.61
C PRO A 574 -7.63 -28.32 28.59
N GLN A 575 -7.99 -29.30 27.78
CA GLN A 575 -7.20 -30.51 27.55
C GLN A 575 -5.77 -30.20 27.14
N LYS A 576 -5.55 -29.26 26.23
CA LYS A 576 -4.22 -28.77 25.84
C LYS A 576 -3.89 -27.51 26.61
N ALA A 577 -3.07 -27.64 27.65
CA ALA A 577 -2.63 -26.50 28.45
C ALA A 577 -1.85 -25.48 27.59
N VAL A 578 -2.33 -24.23 27.56
CA VAL A 578 -1.68 -23.11 26.87
C VAL A 578 -1.16 -22.11 27.88
N LEU A 579 0.15 -21.82 27.80
CA LEU A 579 0.81 -20.78 28.59
C LEU A 579 1.18 -19.61 27.70
N PHE A 580 1.04 -18.40 28.24
CA PHE A 580 1.44 -17.18 27.57
C PHE A 580 2.90 -16.85 27.86
N SER A 581 3.57 -16.17 26.94
CA SER A 581 4.90 -15.63 27.15
C SER A 581 4.88 -14.57 28.25
N GLY A 582 5.81 -14.68 29.19
CA GLY A 582 5.88 -13.85 30.39
C GLY A 582 6.66 -14.60 31.49
N ASP A 583 6.14 -14.56 32.68
CA ASP A 583 6.68 -15.37 33.83
C ASP A 583 5.61 -16.32 34.41
N ILE A 584 5.99 -17.10 35.38
CA ILE A 584 5.09 -18.03 36.03
C ILE A 584 4.01 -17.29 36.80
N ALA A 585 4.35 -16.20 37.50
CA ALA A 585 3.37 -15.38 38.23
C ALA A 585 2.27 -14.83 37.30
N SER A 586 2.64 -14.21 36.19
CA SER A 586 1.67 -13.66 35.23
C SER A 586 0.79 -14.72 34.58
N ASN A 587 1.29 -15.96 34.45
CA ASN A 587 0.50 -17.07 33.96
C ASN A 587 -0.50 -17.61 34.99
N ILE A 588 -0.14 -17.68 36.28
CA ILE A 588 -1.06 -18.08 37.34
C ILE A 588 -2.14 -17.01 37.57
N LEU A 589 -1.72 -15.75 37.71
CA LEU A 589 -2.62 -14.62 37.94
C LEU A 589 -3.37 -14.14 36.69
N TYR A 590 -3.23 -14.83 35.56
CA TYR A 590 -3.95 -14.47 34.31
C TYR A 590 -5.48 -14.48 34.49
N GLY A 591 -6.01 -15.34 35.35
CA GLY A 591 -7.43 -15.42 35.69
C GLY A 591 -7.89 -14.40 36.76
N ASN A 592 -6.95 -13.82 37.51
CA ASN A 592 -7.16 -12.81 38.55
C ASN A 592 -5.96 -11.84 38.58
N PRO A 593 -5.92 -10.86 37.67
CA PRO A 593 -4.77 -9.95 37.54
C PRO A 593 -4.47 -9.13 38.81
N ASP A 594 -5.48 -8.89 39.66
CA ASP A 594 -5.38 -8.14 40.91
C ASP A 594 -5.09 -9.04 42.12
N GLY A 595 -4.92 -10.35 41.88
CA GLY A 595 -4.68 -11.33 42.94
C GLY A 595 -3.36 -11.10 43.68
N SER A 596 -3.37 -11.35 44.98
CA SER A 596 -2.22 -11.22 45.88
C SER A 596 -1.16 -12.29 45.61
N GLU A 597 0.07 -12.06 46.09
CA GLU A 597 1.15 -13.07 46.07
C GLU A 597 0.78 -14.28 46.94
N ALA A 598 0.00 -14.11 48.00
CA ALA A 598 -0.49 -15.18 48.85
C ALA A 598 -1.45 -16.10 48.09
N GLU A 599 -2.45 -15.55 47.38
CA GLU A 599 -3.40 -16.30 46.55
C GLU A 599 -2.70 -17.03 45.42
N MET A 600 -1.72 -16.38 44.73
CA MET A 600 -0.89 -17.01 43.73
C MET A 600 -0.14 -18.23 44.28
N THR A 601 0.47 -18.09 45.45
CA THR A 601 1.27 -19.17 46.11
C THR A 601 0.34 -20.29 46.58
N GLU A 602 -0.83 -19.99 47.13
CA GLU A 602 -1.84 -20.96 47.52
C GLU A 602 -2.32 -21.76 46.29
N ALA A 603 -2.69 -21.06 45.19
CA ALA A 603 -3.09 -21.72 43.97
C ALA A 603 -2.01 -22.64 43.38
N ALA A 604 -0.75 -22.20 43.40
CA ALA A 604 0.36 -23.02 42.99
C ALA A 604 0.55 -24.25 43.88
N THR A 605 0.33 -24.11 45.19
CA THR A 605 0.45 -25.19 46.17
C THR A 605 -0.68 -26.22 46.00
N ILE A 606 -1.89 -25.79 45.81
CA ILE A 606 -3.02 -26.68 45.52
C ILE A 606 -2.75 -27.46 44.24
N ALA A 607 -2.32 -26.74 43.17
CA ALA A 607 -2.01 -27.33 41.86
C ALA A 607 -0.71 -28.20 41.86
N GLN A 608 -0.06 -28.44 43.01
CA GLN A 608 1.19 -29.17 43.12
C GLN A 608 2.32 -28.60 42.23
N ALA A 609 2.31 -27.27 42.01
CA ALA A 609 3.27 -26.60 41.16
C ALA A 609 4.50 -26.05 41.93
N THR A 610 4.37 -25.87 43.25
CA THR A 610 5.38 -25.21 44.10
C THR A 610 6.75 -25.86 44.01
N GLU A 611 6.82 -27.19 44.01
CA GLU A 611 8.07 -27.92 43.99
C GLU A 611 8.94 -27.55 42.77
N PHE A 612 8.42 -27.63 41.57
CA PHE A 612 9.19 -27.30 40.37
C PHE A 612 9.41 -25.80 40.18
N ILE A 613 8.54 -24.94 40.76
CA ILE A 613 8.70 -23.50 40.74
C ILE A 613 9.90 -23.11 41.63
N GLU A 614 9.98 -23.66 42.87
CA GLU A 614 11.06 -23.38 43.81
C GLU A 614 12.44 -23.88 43.31
N GLN A 615 12.48 -24.91 42.49
CA GLN A 615 13.70 -25.41 41.85
C GLN A 615 14.25 -24.46 40.78
N LYS A 616 13.43 -23.55 40.28
CA LYS A 616 13.87 -22.56 39.27
C LYS A 616 14.62 -21.40 39.95
N LYS A 617 15.71 -20.90 39.29
CA LYS A 617 16.55 -19.82 39.84
C LYS A 617 15.77 -18.52 40.20
N LYS A 618 14.73 -18.18 39.44
CA LYS A 618 13.91 -16.98 39.64
C LYS A 618 12.52 -17.30 40.20
N LYS A 619 12.29 -18.54 40.64
CA LYS A 619 10.99 -18.99 41.19
C LYS A 619 9.82 -18.54 40.34
N TYR A 620 8.83 -17.84 40.93
CA TYR A 620 7.63 -17.30 40.19
C TYR A 620 7.96 -16.30 39.11
N LYS A 621 9.10 -15.62 39.16
CA LYS A 621 9.59 -14.69 38.10
C LYS A 621 10.37 -15.42 37.01
N SER A 622 10.36 -16.74 36.98
CA SER A 622 11.02 -17.51 35.91
C SER A 622 10.24 -17.38 34.63
N THR A 623 10.95 -17.11 33.53
CA THR A 623 10.36 -16.84 32.20
C THR A 623 9.69 -18.09 31.63
N ILE A 624 8.48 -17.90 31.10
CA ILE A 624 7.75 -18.86 30.28
C ILE A 624 7.86 -18.37 28.82
N SER A 625 8.36 -19.22 27.95
CA SER A 625 8.44 -18.96 26.52
C SER A 625 7.04 -19.12 25.84
N GLN A 626 6.90 -18.64 24.63
CA GLN A 626 5.66 -18.75 23.86
C GLN A 626 5.15 -20.21 23.80
N GLY A 627 3.89 -20.41 24.20
CA GLY A 627 3.29 -21.74 24.29
C GLY A 627 3.90 -22.65 25.37
N GLY A 628 4.75 -22.11 26.26
CA GLY A 628 5.37 -22.83 27.34
C GLY A 628 6.38 -23.91 26.86
N SER A 629 7.07 -23.69 25.73
CA SER A 629 7.99 -24.67 25.15
C SER A 629 9.20 -25.03 26.10
N ASN A 630 9.45 -24.22 27.11
CA ASN A 630 10.50 -24.41 28.10
C ASN A 630 10.04 -25.09 29.42
N VAL A 631 8.82 -25.62 29.43
CA VAL A 631 8.29 -26.41 30.56
C VAL A 631 7.67 -27.71 30.05
N SER A 632 7.69 -28.77 30.88
CA SER A 632 7.12 -30.07 30.53
C SER A 632 5.59 -30.05 30.43
N GLY A 633 4.99 -31.06 29.80
CA GLY A 633 3.52 -31.18 29.67
C GLY A 633 2.79 -31.15 31.01
N GLY A 634 3.28 -31.96 32.01
CA GLY A 634 2.72 -31.95 33.35
C GLY A 634 2.91 -30.63 34.11
N GLN A 635 4.05 -29.90 33.88
CA GLN A 635 4.26 -28.57 34.45
C GLN A 635 3.29 -27.54 33.85
N LYS A 636 3.05 -27.58 32.50
CA LYS A 636 2.03 -26.73 31.82
C LYS A 636 0.64 -26.95 32.42
N GLN A 637 0.31 -28.23 32.61
CA GLN A 637 -1.01 -28.61 33.14
C GLN A 637 -1.21 -28.06 34.55
N ARG A 638 -0.21 -28.27 35.43
CA ARG A 638 -0.24 -27.74 36.82
C ARG A 638 -0.34 -26.22 36.87
N LEU A 639 0.36 -25.49 36.01
CA LEU A 639 0.22 -24.02 35.90
C LEU A 639 -1.15 -23.60 35.38
N SER A 640 -1.73 -24.36 34.43
CA SER A 640 -3.06 -24.11 33.94
C SER A 640 -4.17 -24.33 34.99
N ILE A 641 -3.97 -25.38 35.82
CA ILE A 641 -4.82 -25.66 36.98
C ILE A 641 -4.66 -24.55 38.03
N ALA A 642 -3.43 -24.14 38.36
CA ALA A 642 -3.17 -23.03 39.28
C ALA A 642 -3.87 -21.73 38.82
N ARG A 643 -3.87 -21.41 37.51
CA ARG A 643 -4.56 -20.30 36.94
C ARG A 643 -6.07 -20.33 37.20
N ALA A 644 -6.70 -21.49 37.02
CA ALA A 644 -8.11 -21.67 37.29
C ALA A 644 -8.44 -21.52 38.80
N ILE A 645 -7.57 -22.04 39.67
CA ILE A 645 -7.72 -21.94 41.15
C ILE A 645 -7.58 -20.48 41.59
N ALA A 646 -6.56 -19.75 41.10
CA ALA A 646 -6.33 -18.34 41.46
C ALA A 646 -7.48 -17.40 41.10
N LYS A 647 -8.40 -17.83 40.26
CA LYS A 647 -9.59 -17.09 39.88
C LYS A 647 -10.73 -17.16 40.91
N HIS A 648 -10.74 -18.20 41.76
CA HIS A 648 -11.81 -18.47 42.76
C HIS A 648 -13.23 -18.51 42.16
N PRO A 649 -13.49 -19.29 41.10
CA PRO A 649 -14.78 -19.34 40.42
C PRO A 649 -15.78 -20.22 41.20
N ASP A 650 -17.06 -20.04 40.90
CA ASP A 650 -18.14 -20.89 41.44
C ASP A 650 -18.15 -22.29 40.79
N ILE A 651 -17.64 -22.38 39.58
CA ILE A 651 -17.64 -23.62 38.74
C ILE A 651 -16.23 -23.88 38.21
N TYR A 652 -15.71 -25.07 38.46
CA TYR A 652 -14.46 -25.56 37.88
C TYR A 652 -14.74 -26.60 36.80
N ILE A 653 -14.09 -26.45 35.63
CA ILE A 653 -14.17 -27.38 34.51
C ILE A 653 -12.75 -27.84 34.15
N PHE A 654 -12.51 -29.15 34.29
CA PHE A 654 -11.23 -29.78 33.95
C PHE A 654 -11.43 -30.74 32.76
N ASP A 655 -11.00 -30.31 31.56
CA ASP A 655 -11.09 -31.15 30.37
C ASP A 655 -9.80 -31.97 30.23
N ASP A 656 -9.88 -33.25 30.58
CA ASP A 656 -8.76 -34.26 30.57
C ASP A 656 -7.46 -33.72 31.16
N SER A 657 -7.58 -32.83 32.18
CA SER A 657 -6.47 -32.03 32.68
C SER A 657 -5.51 -32.80 33.60
N PHE A 658 -5.84 -34.02 34.00
CA PHE A 658 -5.06 -34.86 34.92
C PHE A 658 -4.26 -35.95 34.21
N SER A 659 -4.54 -36.22 32.95
CA SER A 659 -3.93 -37.32 32.16
C SER A 659 -2.40 -37.19 31.98
N ALA A 660 -1.90 -35.94 31.95
CA ALA A 660 -0.47 -35.65 31.81
C ALA A 660 0.31 -35.68 33.15
N LEU A 661 -0.36 -35.97 34.27
CA LEU A 661 0.25 -36.06 35.61
C LEU A 661 0.58 -37.47 35.96
N ASP A 662 1.63 -37.64 36.78
CA ASP A 662 1.94 -38.93 37.43
C ASP A 662 0.89 -39.22 38.52
N TYR A 663 0.71 -40.49 38.81
CA TYR A 663 -0.34 -40.99 39.71
C TYR A 663 -0.33 -40.32 41.08
N LYS A 664 0.87 -40.13 41.67
CA LYS A 664 1.03 -39.55 43.02
C LYS A 664 0.65 -38.06 43.01
N THR A 665 1.10 -37.33 42.02
CA THR A 665 0.77 -35.89 41.86
C THR A 665 -0.73 -35.72 41.60
N ASP A 666 -1.35 -36.53 40.75
CA ASP A 666 -2.77 -36.53 40.47
C ASP A 666 -3.61 -36.77 41.73
N ALA A 667 -3.31 -37.84 42.49
CA ALA A 667 -4.02 -38.18 43.74
C ALA A 667 -3.92 -37.05 44.76
N THR A 668 -2.72 -36.50 44.99
CA THR A 668 -2.47 -35.43 45.96
C THR A 668 -3.18 -34.12 45.57
N LEU A 669 -3.16 -33.78 44.27
CA LEU A 669 -3.83 -32.61 43.72
C LEU A 669 -5.34 -32.70 43.93
N ARG A 670 -5.95 -33.83 43.57
CA ARG A 670 -7.39 -34.04 43.75
C ARG A 670 -7.83 -34.01 45.22
N ALA A 671 -7.06 -34.57 46.10
CA ALA A 671 -7.32 -34.51 47.55
C ALA A 671 -7.34 -33.05 48.05
N LYS A 672 -6.34 -32.24 47.65
CA LYS A 672 -6.30 -30.81 47.97
C LYS A 672 -7.41 -29.98 47.30
N LEU A 673 -7.75 -30.30 46.06
CA LEU A 673 -8.87 -29.67 45.38
C LEU A 673 -10.19 -29.91 46.15
N LYS A 674 -10.47 -31.17 46.52
CA LYS A 674 -11.67 -31.52 47.27
C LYS A 674 -11.78 -30.77 48.63
N GLU A 675 -10.63 -30.54 49.30
CA GLU A 675 -10.58 -29.79 50.56
C GLU A 675 -10.85 -28.28 50.34
N LYS A 676 -10.22 -27.69 49.31
CA LYS A 676 -10.16 -26.22 49.15
C LYS A 676 -11.28 -25.63 48.27
N ILE A 677 -11.88 -26.42 47.39
CA ILE A 677 -12.97 -25.97 46.51
C ILE A 677 -14.30 -26.71 46.81
N SER A 678 -14.47 -27.13 48.08
CA SER A 678 -15.62 -27.94 48.51
C SER A 678 -17.00 -27.29 48.34
N GLU A 679 -17.07 -25.97 48.16
CA GLU A 679 -18.34 -25.26 47.92
C GLU A 679 -18.66 -25.07 46.45
N SER A 680 -17.69 -25.23 45.55
CA SER A 680 -17.83 -24.99 44.12
C SER A 680 -18.32 -26.25 43.40
N THR A 681 -18.98 -26.06 42.27
CA THR A 681 -19.33 -27.13 41.35
C THR A 681 -18.07 -27.59 40.60
N VAL A 682 -17.74 -28.86 40.59
CA VAL A 682 -16.57 -29.43 39.90
C VAL A 682 -16.99 -30.36 38.78
N MET A 683 -16.53 -30.07 37.56
CA MET A 683 -16.76 -30.93 36.40
C MET A 683 -15.42 -31.46 35.88
N ILE A 684 -15.32 -32.78 35.71
CA ILE A 684 -14.10 -33.45 35.31
C ILE A 684 -14.36 -34.35 34.11
N VAL A 685 -13.77 -34.04 32.97
CA VAL A 685 -13.64 -35.00 31.87
C VAL A 685 -12.39 -35.86 32.15
N ALA A 686 -12.57 -37.17 32.15
CA ALA A 686 -11.46 -38.11 32.40
C ALA A 686 -11.46 -39.27 31.39
N GLN A 687 -10.29 -39.80 31.15
CA GLN A 687 -10.06 -41.04 30.43
C GLN A 687 -9.71 -42.20 31.37
N ARG A 688 -9.31 -41.88 32.62
CA ARG A 688 -8.89 -42.86 33.61
C ARG A 688 -9.95 -43.00 34.69
N ILE A 689 -10.34 -44.27 35.00
CA ILE A 689 -11.27 -44.60 36.09
C ILE A 689 -10.72 -44.12 37.43
N SER A 690 -9.42 -44.27 37.69
CA SER A 690 -8.77 -43.82 38.91
C SER A 690 -8.97 -42.32 39.20
N THR A 691 -9.17 -41.51 38.21
CA THR A 691 -9.43 -40.06 38.36
C THR A 691 -10.83 -39.78 38.90
N ILE A 692 -11.80 -40.61 38.61
CA ILE A 692 -13.23 -40.36 38.85
C ILE A 692 -13.86 -41.31 39.91
N LEU A 693 -13.11 -42.22 40.47
CA LEU A 693 -13.61 -43.20 41.47
C LEU A 693 -14.42 -42.57 42.61
N HIS A 694 -14.02 -41.37 43.04
CA HIS A 694 -14.63 -40.66 44.16
C HIS A 694 -15.55 -39.50 43.74
N ALA A 695 -15.96 -39.44 42.45
CA ALA A 695 -16.91 -38.47 41.98
C ALA A 695 -18.30 -38.72 42.55
N ASP A 696 -19.00 -37.65 42.94
CA ASP A 696 -20.35 -37.78 43.46
C ASP A 696 -21.35 -38.23 42.39
N GLN A 697 -21.07 -37.91 41.14
CA GLN A 697 -21.81 -38.33 39.99
C GLN A 697 -20.86 -38.62 38.82
N ILE A 698 -21.03 -39.73 38.13
CA ILE A 698 -20.34 -40.10 36.93
C ILE A 698 -21.39 -40.21 35.80
N ILE A 699 -21.13 -39.54 34.68
CA ILE A 699 -21.90 -39.60 33.48
C ILE A 699 -21.11 -40.35 32.42
N VAL A 700 -21.65 -41.46 31.95
CA VAL A 700 -21.04 -42.30 30.91
C VAL A 700 -21.64 -41.88 29.56
N LEU A 701 -20.74 -41.40 28.67
CA LEU A 701 -21.12 -41.03 27.33
C LEU A 701 -20.70 -42.10 26.32
N ASP A 702 -21.61 -42.48 25.44
CA ASP A 702 -21.30 -43.30 24.30
C ASP A 702 -22.08 -42.77 23.08
N ASP A 703 -21.38 -42.60 21.96
CA ASP A 703 -21.94 -42.06 20.71
C ASP A 703 -22.85 -40.83 20.91
N GLY A 704 -22.38 -39.87 21.70
CA GLY A 704 -23.10 -38.61 21.96
C GLY A 704 -24.32 -38.72 22.89
N GLN A 705 -24.58 -39.87 23.51
CA GLN A 705 -25.70 -40.10 24.41
C GLN A 705 -25.23 -40.48 25.84
N ILE A 706 -26.05 -40.18 26.83
CA ILE A 706 -25.83 -40.66 28.21
C ILE A 706 -26.33 -42.10 28.31
N VAL A 707 -25.39 -43.04 28.42
CA VAL A 707 -25.73 -44.51 28.60
C VAL A 707 -25.69 -44.96 30.05
N GLY A 708 -25.12 -44.12 30.94
CA GLY A 708 -25.13 -44.41 32.39
C GLY A 708 -24.92 -43.14 33.23
N LYS A 709 -25.59 -43.12 34.40
CA LYS A 709 -25.50 -42.01 35.35
C LYS A 709 -25.59 -42.55 36.77
N GLY A 710 -24.61 -42.26 37.61
CA GLY A 710 -24.57 -42.71 39.00
C GLY A 710 -23.18 -42.60 39.64
N THR A 711 -22.97 -43.22 40.77
CA THR A 711 -21.68 -43.35 41.41
C THR A 711 -20.88 -44.48 40.76
N HIS A 712 -19.57 -44.56 41.03
CA HIS A 712 -18.73 -45.66 40.53
C HIS A 712 -19.31 -47.03 40.82
N LYS A 713 -19.76 -47.26 42.06
CA LYS A 713 -20.34 -48.53 42.50
C LYS A 713 -21.65 -48.87 41.80
N GLU A 714 -22.54 -47.88 41.60
CA GLU A 714 -23.80 -48.05 40.89
C GLU A 714 -23.60 -48.39 39.39
N LEU A 715 -22.63 -47.72 38.76
CA LEU A 715 -22.34 -47.92 37.37
C LEU A 715 -21.65 -49.22 37.03
N LEU A 716 -20.77 -49.69 37.94
CA LEU A 716 -20.20 -51.04 37.79
C LEU A 716 -21.24 -52.16 37.71
N LYS A 717 -22.39 -51.94 38.39
CA LYS A 717 -23.47 -52.91 38.42
C LYS A 717 -24.46 -52.74 37.29
N ASN A 718 -24.79 -51.47 36.92
CA ASN A 718 -25.95 -51.14 36.10
C ASN A 718 -25.59 -50.62 34.70
N CYS A 719 -24.32 -50.40 34.37
CA CYS A 719 -23.89 -49.84 33.09
C CYS A 719 -22.79 -50.69 32.46
N GLU A 720 -23.15 -51.44 31.42
CA GLU A 720 -22.25 -52.32 30.69
C GLU A 720 -21.06 -51.54 30.10
N ALA A 721 -21.30 -50.38 29.46
CA ALA A 721 -20.28 -49.55 28.89
C ALA A 721 -19.24 -49.08 29.96
N TYR A 722 -19.69 -48.73 31.17
CA TYR A 722 -18.84 -48.36 32.27
C TYR A 722 -18.01 -49.54 32.76
N TYR A 723 -18.63 -50.71 32.92
CA TYR A 723 -17.97 -51.94 33.32
C TYR A 723 -16.84 -52.32 32.35
N GLN A 724 -17.09 -52.24 31.04
CA GLN A 724 -16.06 -52.49 30.03
C GLN A 724 -14.88 -51.53 30.13
N ILE A 725 -15.14 -50.22 30.36
CA ILE A 725 -14.08 -49.24 30.55
C ILE A 725 -13.31 -49.58 31.86
N ALA A 726 -14.00 -49.89 32.94
CA ALA A 726 -13.40 -50.19 34.24
C ALA A 726 -12.56 -51.50 34.19
N SER A 727 -13.09 -52.55 33.56
CA SER A 727 -12.39 -53.85 33.43
C SER A 727 -11.13 -53.74 32.54
N SER A 728 -11.06 -52.77 31.63
CA SER A 728 -9.86 -52.52 30.83
C SER A 728 -8.75 -51.77 31.59
N GLN A 729 -9.07 -51.14 32.73
CA GLN A 729 -8.14 -50.28 33.47
C GLN A 729 -7.83 -50.71 34.89
N LEU A 730 -8.74 -51.45 35.57
CA LEU A 730 -8.58 -51.94 36.92
C LEU A 730 -8.16 -53.42 36.90
N SER A 731 -7.43 -53.85 37.89
CA SER A 731 -7.11 -55.25 38.05
C SER A 731 -8.34 -56.05 38.46
N GLU A 732 -8.39 -57.34 38.14
CA GLU A 732 -9.50 -58.23 38.51
C GLU A 732 -9.74 -58.20 40.02
N LYS A 733 -8.73 -58.07 40.83
CA LYS A 733 -8.81 -58.02 42.28
C LYS A 733 -9.50 -56.73 42.76
N GLU A 734 -9.10 -55.57 42.24
CA GLU A 734 -9.74 -54.26 42.52
C GLU A 734 -11.19 -54.26 42.12
N LEU A 735 -11.49 -54.80 40.95
CA LEU A 735 -12.87 -54.89 40.42
C LEU A 735 -13.74 -55.79 41.29
N GLU A 736 -13.21 -56.94 41.74
CA GLU A 736 -13.90 -57.83 42.67
C GLU A 736 -14.11 -57.21 44.04
N GLU A 737 -13.13 -56.49 44.60
CA GLU A 737 -13.26 -55.79 45.88
C GLU A 737 -14.35 -54.72 45.81
N ASP A 738 -14.38 -53.90 44.75
CA ASP A 738 -15.41 -52.87 44.52
C ASP A 738 -16.80 -53.51 44.34
N LEU A 739 -16.93 -54.62 43.63
CA LEU A 739 -18.21 -55.37 43.46
C LEU A 739 -18.67 -56.00 44.76
N LYS A 740 -17.78 -56.62 45.57
CA LYS A 740 -18.13 -57.18 46.86
C LYS A 740 -18.62 -56.15 47.87
N GLU A 741 -18.00 -54.95 47.85
CA GLU A 741 -18.42 -53.83 48.70
C GLU A 741 -19.84 -53.33 48.30
N VAL A 742 -20.16 -53.35 47.01
CA VAL A 742 -21.52 -53.04 46.48
C VAL A 742 -22.56 -54.04 46.94
N GLU A 743 -22.23 -55.36 46.91
CA GLU A 743 -23.14 -56.44 47.38
C GLU A 743 -23.39 -56.36 48.88
N SER A 744 -22.40 -55.95 49.66
CA SER A 744 -22.53 -55.77 51.13
C SER A 744 -23.43 -54.62 51.53
N TYR A 745 -23.41 -53.50 50.76
CA TYR A 745 -24.29 -52.33 50.95
C TYR A 745 -25.74 -52.66 50.49
N ALA A 746 -25.94 -53.48 49.48
CA ALA A 746 -27.29 -53.88 49.00
C ALA A 746 -28.03 -54.86 49.98
N LYS A 747 -27.30 -55.45 50.94
CA LYS A 747 -27.81 -56.35 51.98
C LYS A 747 -28.07 -55.67 53.32
N ARG A 748 -27.75 -54.35 53.45
CA ARG A 748 -28.12 -53.46 54.56
C ARG A 748 -29.24 -52.54 54.16
#